data_c7b88bf881fa82814098d301883745a2
#
_entry.id   c7b88bf881fa82814098d301883745a2
#
_cell.length_a   1.000
_cell.length_b   1.000
_cell.length_c   1.000
_cell.angle_alpha   90.00
_cell.angle_beta   90.00
_cell.angle_gamma   90.00
#
_symmetry.space_group_name_H-M   'P 1'
#
loop_
_entity.id
_entity.type
_entity.pdbx_description
1 polymer ?
#
loop_
_entity_poly.entity_id
_entity_poly.type
_entity_poly.pdbx_seq_one_letter_code
_entity_poly.pdbx_strand_id
1 'polypeptide(L)'
;MKRFFQSVLVLTLVFVATRGVCASPEIELLRQKVIAELMAPSVDETSVRELMTTIRPDGTWPGIDYVDVSNTGFQHAQHLGNMVEMSRAFKKKGTKLKGDKKLKAVIYSALGYWLANDFICQNWWHNQIGTPVALNSVLLIMDTDLTKDQVDKMLPMIGRAHLTASGARPSGDRIKIAGILAKSLLYRRDEVQFGEVIKVIEGEIKFNTGQRGMQHDYSFHHREDRVNNTLSYGLGYADAFAEWAAFVAGTKYQFSEKPLQHLIDYYLDGICKQMVYGKYDDPGTKNRDITRAERHRAMGTTAPERLLKTTDYRKNELEEIIRIRKGEATPTLSFGKFFWQTEHFSFQRPEFYTSVRMHSTRNDNMEVPYNGEGLMNHHRGDGTNYISIRGDEYTNIAPVYDWQKIPGTTILQKPELPSENEIQKKGLTDFVGAVTDGRYGAVVYDFKSPHDPLSAKKAWFFFDDEYVCLGTAINSRAKLPVATTINQCLLNGNVVVMNGNQKSTVEKGERPLVEVKWILHDGIGYVFPEAQKVNLSNQAQTGSWFKINRQSDSPKDEVSKDVFKLWIDHGQQPSNANYQYIVVPGTSEAEMDKAGQQLRILANTPEIQAVSHSGLNICQIVFYTSGNLKVSENLTIGIDSPGTVMLKTEGASVKQISVADPSRKLGKIHVSVSGKIMKSGENFRSFWNEKKGVSEIAIDLPQTVYAGQSVTIEL
;
A
#
# COMPACT_ATOMS: atom_id res chain seq x y z
N MET A 1 -31.34 87.21 -0.82
CA MET A 1 -30.47 87.27 -2.00
C MET A 1 -29.90 85.89 -2.26
N LYS A 2 -30.51 85.19 -3.23
CA LYS A 2 -30.21 83.82 -3.63
C LYS A 2 -29.11 83.86 -4.68
N ARG A 3 -28.01 83.12 -4.49
CA ARG A 3 -27.04 82.83 -5.56
C ARG A 3 -27.14 81.36 -5.93
N PHE A 4 -27.53 81.15 -7.21
CA PHE A 4 -27.49 79.91 -7.91
C PHE A 4 -26.02 79.51 -8.17
N PHE A 5 -25.65 78.28 -7.81
CA PHE A 5 -24.45 77.60 -8.35
C PHE A 5 -24.87 76.52 -9.29
N GLN A 6 -24.56 76.69 -10.58
CA GLN A 6 -24.64 75.65 -11.58
C GLN A 6 -23.39 74.74 -11.44
N SER A 7 -23.63 73.47 -11.12
CA SER A 7 -22.59 72.40 -11.20
C SER A 7 -22.61 71.79 -12.58
N VAL A 8 -21.54 72.00 -13.33
CA VAL A 8 -21.26 71.26 -14.60
C VAL A 8 -20.68 69.91 -14.25
N LEU A 9 -21.44 68.84 -14.58
CA LEU A 9 -21.04 67.48 -14.43
C LEU A 9 -20.20 67.09 -15.68
N VAL A 10 -18.86 67.01 -15.51
CA VAL A 10 -17.96 66.48 -16.54
C VAL A 10 -17.99 64.96 -16.45
N LEU A 11 -18.64 64.32 -17.39
CA LEU A 11 -18.62 62.84 -17.54
C LEU A 11 -17.28 62.42 -18.18
N THR A 12 -16.32 62.02 -17.37
CA THR A 12 -15.09 61.41 -17.89
C THR A 12 -15.38 59.96 -18.24
N LEU A 13 -15.53 59.65 -19.53
CA LEU A 13 -15.54 58.29 -20.05
C LEU A 13 -14.14 57.69 -19.86
N VAL A 14 -14.01 56.85 -18.85
CA VAL A 14 -12.84 55.97 -18.72
C VAL A 14 -13.03 54.82 -19.71
N PHE A 15 -12.38 54.91 -20.84
CA PHE A 15 -12.16 53.77 -21.72
C PHE A 15 -11.27 52.77 -20.99
N VAL A 16 -11.86 51.76 -20.32
CA VAL A 16 -11.18 50.57 -19.91
C VAL A 16 -10.89 49.80 -21.19
N ALA A 17 -9.71 50.01 -21.76
CA ALA A 17 -9.18 49.15 -22.79
C ALA A 17 -8.96 47.79 -22.14
N THR A 18 -9.89 46.86 -22.39
CA THR A 18 -9.63 45.43 -22.17
C THR A 18 -8.51 45.01 -23.11
N ARG A 19 -7.26 45.22 -22.68
CA ARG A 19 -6.14 44.49 -23.28
C ARG A 19 -6.48 43.02 -23.12
N GLY A 20 -6.80 42.35 -24.21
CA GLY A 20 -6.77 40.90 -24.25
C GLY A 20 -5.38 40.49 -23.76
N VAL A 21 -5.30 40.01 -22.52
CA VAL A 21 -4.06 39.47 -21.97
C VAL A 21 -3.75 38.26 -22.82
N CYS A 22 -2.81 38.41 -23.75
CA CYS A 22 -2.27 37.27 -24.49
C CYS A 22 -1.66 36.34 -23.45
N ALA A 23 -2.12 35.11 -23.39
CA ALA A 23 -1.59 34.12 -22.43
C ALA A 23 -0.06 34.07 -22.56
N SER A 24 0.64 33.96 -21.43
CA SER A 24 2.09 33.83 -21.47
C SER A 24 2.52 32.58 -22.26
N PRO A 25 3.66 32.58 -22.92
CA PRO A 25 4.17 31.40 -23.63
C PRO A 25 4.25 30.16 -22.71
N GLU A 26 4.50 30.36 -21.41
CA GLU A 26 4.55 29.27 -20.43
C GLU A 26 3.19 28.62 -20.19
N ILE A 27 2.11 29.40 -20.04
CA ILE A 27 0.75 28.87 -19.88
C ILE A 27 0.35 28.07 -21.11
N GLU A 28 0.66 28.55 -22.31
CA GLU A 28 0.35 27.80 -23.53
C GLU A 28 1.22 26.55 -23.64
N LEU A 29 2.49 26.58 -23.27
CA LEU A 29 3.36 25.41 -23.18
C LEU A 29 2.76 24.34 -22.22
N LEU A 30 2.36 24.74 -21.02
CA LEU A 30 1.76 23.86 -20.03
C LEU A 30 0.45 23.26 -20.54
N ARG A 31 -0.39 24.08 -21.18
CA ARG A 31 -1.63 23.63 -21.80
C ARG A 31 -1.34 22.57 -22.87
N GLN A 32 -0.34 22.77 -23.73
CA GLN A 32 0.07 21.79 -24.75
C GLN A 32 0.59 20.49 -24.12
N LYS A 33 1.41 20.56 -23.06
CA LYS A 33 1.86 19.37 -22.31
C LYS A 33 0.68 18.57 -21.77
N VAL A 34 -0.31 19.23 -21.16
CA VAL A 34 -1.52 18.56 -20.63
C VAL A 34 -2.36 17.93 -21.77
N ILE A 35 -2.55 18.63 -22.88
CA ILE A 35 -3.27 18.09 -24.05
C ILE A 35 -2.52 16.89 -24.62
N ALA A 36 -1.19 16.96 -24.76
CA ALA A 36 -0.38 15.85 -25.24
C ALA A 36 -0.54 14.60 -24.36
N GLU A 37 -0.56 14.77 -23.03
CA GLU A 37 -0.81 13.68 -22.08
C GLU A 37 -2.22 13.07 -22.26
N LEU A 38 -3.26 13.91 -22.40
CA LEU A 38 -4.64 13.45 -22.65
C LEU A 38 -4.78 12.71 -23.98
N MET A 39 -3.94 13.04 -24.96
CA MET A 39 -3.89 12.44 -26.28
C MET A 39 -2.96 11.22 -26.40
N ALA A 40 -2.14 10.94 -25.35
CA ALA A 40 -1.15 9.85 -25.39
C ALA A 40 -1.77 8.44 -25.54
N PRO A 41 -2.86 8.06 -24.84
CA PRO A 41 -3.44 6.73 -24.97
C PRO A 41 -3.77 6.36 -26.40
N SER A 42 -3.59 5.10 -26.77
CA SER A 42 -4.02 4.56 -28.07
C SER A 42 -5.54 4.68 -28.23
N VAL A 43 -5.98 4.75 -29.47
CA VAL A 43 -7.42 4.74 -29.81
C VAL A 43 -7.77 3.38 -30.39
N ASP A 44 -8.76 2.72 -29.82
CA ASP A 44 -9.40 1.56 -30.44
C ASP A 44 -10.50 2.06 -31.40
N GLU A 45 -10.14 2.14 -32.69
CA GLU A 45 -11.09 2.59 -33.72
C GLU A 45 -12.30 1.66 -33.87
N THR A 46 -12.16 0.37 -33.54
CA THR A 46 -13.29 -0.59 -33.62
C THR A 46 -14.30 -0.26 -32.54
N SER A 47 -13.88 -0.13 -31.31
CA SER A 47 -14.76 0.26 -30.19
C SER A 47 -15.40 1.63 -30.43
N VAL A 48 -14.63 2.62 -30.93
CA VAL A 48 -15.22 3.94 -31.28
C VAL A 48 -16.29 3.85 -32.36
N ARG A 49 -16.09 3.04 -33.41
CA ARG A 49 -17.12 2.81 -34.46
C ARG A 49 -18.35 2.11 -33.90
N GLU A 50 -18.18 1.18 -32.97
CA GLU A 50 -19.30 0.55 -32.28
C GLU A 50 -20.10 1.58 -31.48
N LEU A 51 -19.45 2.46 -30.72
CA LEU A 51 -20.10 3.56 -30.02
C LEU A 51 -20.86 4.49 -30.95
N MET A 52 -20.34 4.78 -32.17
CA MET A 52 -21.00 5.58 -33.18
C MET A 52 -22.27 4.94 -33.75
N THR A 53 -22.32 3.62 -33.84
CA THR A 53 -23.44 2.86 -34.41
C THR A 53 -24.51 2.50 -33.39
N THR A 54 -24.12 2.36 -32.11
CA THR A 54 -25.04 1.94 -31.04
C THR A 54 -25.66 3.09 -30.26
N ILE A 55 -25.18 4.32 -30.45
CA ILE A 55 -25.77 5.49 -29.80
C ILE A 55 -27.22 5.66 -30.23
N ARG A 56 -28.09 5.95 -29.27
CA ARG A 56 -29.51 6.23 -29.51
C ARG A 56 -29.72 7.68 -29.96
N PRO A 57 -30.89 7.99 -30.58
CA PRO A 57 -31.19 9.36 -31.04
C PRO A 57 -31.16 10.42 -29.93
N ASP A 58 -31.41 10.03 -28.67
CA ASP A 58 -31.37 10.91 -27.50
C ASP A 58 -29.95 11.15 -26.94
N GLY A 59 -28.95 10.53 -27.52
CA GLY A 59 -27.53 10.65 -27.07
C GLY A 59 -27.10 9.64 -26.01
N THR A 60 -27.91 8.61 -25.70
CA THR A 60 -27.62 7.55 -24.74
C THR A 60 -27.06 6.30 -25.41
N TRP A 61 -26.42 5.40 -24.63
CA TRP A 61 -26.02 4.07 -25.09
C TRP A 61 -26.84 2.96 -24.44
N PRO A 62 -27.16 1.88 -25.17
CA PRO A 62 -27.73 0.69 -24.56
C PRO A 62 -26.75 0.08 -23.58
N GLY A 63 -27.28 -0.55 -22.53
CA GLY A 63 -26.44 -1.21 -21.50
C GLY A 63 -25.93 -0.29 -20.39
N ILE A 64 -26.15 1.02 -20.48
CA ILE A 64 -25.87 1.96 -19.40
C ILE A 64 -27.18 2.25 -18.66
N ASP A 65 -27.16 2.00 -17.34
CA ASP A 65 -28.24 2.42 -16.45
C ASP A 65 -28.07 3.91 -16.09
N TYR A 66 -28.96 4.73 -16.61
CA TYR A 66 -29.01 6.17 -16.35
C TYR A 66 -29.93 6.55 -15.18
N VAL A 67 -30.52 5.58 -14.49
CA VAL A 67 -31.43 5.82 -13.36
C VAL A 67 -30.70 5.64 -12.02
N ASP A 68 -29.81 4.65 -11.94
CA ASP A 68 -29.08 4.34 -10.70
C ASP A 68 -27.96 5.35 -10.40
N VAL A 69 -28.25 6.28 -9.49
CA VAL A 69 -27.27 7.29 -8.98
C VAL A 69 -26.76 6.96 -7.57
N SER A 70 -26.96 5.73 -7.09
CA SER A 70 -26.54 5.28 -5.76
C SER A 70 -25.02 5.26 -5.59
N ASN A 71 -24.55 5.09 -4.35
CA ASN A 71 -23.13 5.01 -4.02
C ASN A 71 -22.36 3.88 -4.74
N THR A 72 -23.04 2.79 -5.05
CA THR A 72 -22.46 1.59 -5.71
C THR A 72 -22.83 1.50 -7.19
N GLY A 73 -23.75 2.32 -7.64
CA GLY A 73 -24.22 2.42 -9.03
C GLY A 73 -23.41 3.44 -9.85
N PHE A 74 -24.13 4.30 -10.59
CA PHE A 74 -23.56 5.37 -11.41
C PHE A 74 -22.80 4.90 -12.66
N GLN A 75 -23.41 4.01 -13.43
CA GLN A 75 -22.87 3.59 -14.74
C GLN A 75 -22.71 4.77 -15.73
N HIS A 76 -23.27 5.93 -15.42
CA HIS A 76 -23.04 7.22 -16.09
C HIS A 76 -21.56 7.54 -16.32
N ALA A 77 -20.65 7.05 -15.45
CA ALA A 77 -19.20 7.18 -15.64
C ALA A 77 -18.73 6.56 -16.97
N GLN A 78 -19.39 5.51 -17.46
CA GLN A 78 -19.09 4.88 -18.74
C GLN A 78 -19.46 5.81 -19.91
N HIS A 79 -20.61 6.51 -19.83
CA HIS A 79 -20.98 7.54 -20.80
C HIS A 79 -19.90 8.63 -20.92
N LEU A 80 -19.41 9.13 -19.80
CA LEU A 80 -18.32 10.10 -19.77
C LEU A 80 -17.02 9.55 -20.38
N GLY A 81 -16.67 8.30 -20.06
CA GLY A 81 -15.51 7.62 -20.64
C GLY A 81 -15.62 7.50 -22.17
N ASN A 82 -16.80 7.13 -22.68
CA ASN A 82 -17.06 7.04 -24.11
C ASN A 82 -16.86 8.41 -24.80
N MET A 83 -17.34 9.50 -24.19
CA MET A 83 -17.14 10.85 -24.75
C MET A 83 -15.66 11.22 -24.82
N VAL A 84 -14.86 10.92 -23.80
CA VAL A 84 -13.41 11.19 -23.78
C VAL A 84 -12.71 10.39 -24.89
N GLU A 85 -13.02 9.10 -25.03
CA GLU A 85 -12.41 8.23 -26.05
C GLU A 85 -12.76 8.69 -27.48
N MET A 86 -14.01 8.99 -27.74
CA MET A 86 -14.46 9.54 -29.02
C MET A 86 -13.80 10.90 -29.33
N SER A 87 -13.67 11.77 -28.34
CA SER A 87 -12.99 13.07 -28.49
C SER A 87 -11.51 12.88 -28.84
N ARG A 88 -10.85 11.91 -28.22
CA ARG A 88 -9.48 11.52 -28.54
C ARG A 88 -9.38 11.00 -29.98
N ALA A 89 -10.26 10.10 -30.40
CA ALA A 89 -10.30 9.56 -31.75
C ALA A 89 -10.50 10.65 -32.80
N PHE A 90 -11.38 11.62 -32.51
CA PHE A 90 -11.67 12.75 -33.42
C PHE A 90 -10.42 13.65 -33.62
N LYS A 91 -9.57 13.83 -32.61
CA LYS A 91 -8.42 14.76 -32.65
C LYS A 91 -7.09 14.08 -32.97
N LYS A 92 -6.93 12.78 -32.71
CA LYS A 92 -5.65 12.09 -32.77
C LYS A 92 -5.12 11.93 -34.20
N LYS A 93 -3.89 12.37 -34.46
CA LYS A 93 -3.21 12.14 -35.72
C LYS A 93 -3.02 10.62 -35.93
N GLY A 94 -3.19 10.17 -37.18
CA GLY A 94 -3.01 8.75 -37.56
C GLY A 94 -4.26 7.87 -37.41
N THR A 95 -5.34 8.34 -36.80
CA THR A 95 -6.63 7.61 -36.81
C THR A 95 -7.41 7.94 -38.08
N LYS A 96 -8.18 6.97 -38.62
CA LYS A 96 -9.11 7.17 -39.72
C LYS A 96 -10.33 8.03 -39.32
N LEU A 97 -10.51 8.25 -38.02
CA LEU A 97 -11.62 9.01 -37.44
C LEU A 97 -11.26 10.49 -37.19
N LYS A 98 -10.00 10.90 -37.47
CA LYS A 98 -9.60 12.29 -37.30
C LYS A 98 -10.42 13.23 -38.15
N GLY A 99 -11.13 14.16 -37.51
CA GLY A 99 -11.96 15.17 -38.18
C GLY A 99 -13.26 14.60 -38.81
N ASP A 100 -13.64 13.36 -38.50
CA ASP A 100 -14.84 12.74 -39.02
C ASP A 100 -16.11 13.49 -38.54
N LYS A 101 -16.90 13.98 -39.50
CA LYS A 101 -18.10 14.78 -39.22
C LYS A 101 -19.19 13.98 -38.50
N LYS A 102 -19.31 12.67 -38.80
CA LYS A 102 -20.28 11.80 -38.12
C LYS A 102 -19.91 11.57 -36.69
N LEU A 103 -18.62 11.29 -36.44
CA LEU A 103 -18.09 11.17 -35.07
C LEU A 103 -18.30 12.46 -34.27
N LYS A 104 -18.04 13.65 -34.87
CA LYS A 104 -18.32 14.94 -34.22
C LYS A 104 -19.79 15.09 -33.85
N ALA A 105 -20.69 14.69 -34.71
CA ALA A 105 -22.14 14.74 -34.44
C ALA A 105 -22.55 13.81 -33.28
N VAL A 106 -21.95 12.62 -33.21
CA VAL A 106 -22.16 11.66 -32.09
C VAL A 106 -21.64 12.23 -30.78
N ILE A 107 -20.43 12.81 -30.76
CA ILE A 107 -19.87 13.48 -29.57
C ILE A 107 -20.81 14.59 -29.11
N TYR A 108 -21.36 15.38 -30.01
CA TYR A 108 -22.26 16.47 -29.68
C TYR A 108 -23.60 15.97 -29.12
N SER A 109 -24.13 14.86 -29.65
CA SER A 109 -25.37 14.25 -29.17
C SER A 109 -25.19 13.73 -27.75
N ALA A 110 -24.12 12.97 -27.48
CA ALA A 110 -23.81 12.45 -26.17
C ALA A 110 -23.55 13.58 -25.16
N LEU A 111 -22.76 14.59 -25.54
CA LEU A 111 -22.52 15.76 -24.71
C LEU A 111 -23.80 16.55 -24.44
N GLY A 112 -24.66 16.72 -25.44
CA GLY A 112 -25.94 17.37 -25.28
C GLY A 112 -26.85 16.70 -24.27
N TYR A 113 -26.91 15.36 -24.30
CA TYR A 113 -27.65 14.57 -23.31
C TYR A 113 -27.10 14.79 -21.91
N TRP A 114 -25.75 14.71 -21.73
CA TRP A 114 -25.13 14.95 -20.44
C TRP A 114 -25.43 16.35 -19.89
N LEU A 115 -25.25 17.38 -20.72
CA LEU A 115 -25.46 18.78 -20.34
C LEU A 115 -26.91 19.13 -20.00
N ALA A 116 -27.87 18.40 -20.56
CA ALA A 116 -29.30 18.58 -20.28
C ALA A 116 -29.73 17.96 -18.95
N ASN A 117 -29.05 16.88 -18.49
CA ASN A 117 -29.45 16.10 -17.31
C ASN A 117 -28.60 16.40 -16.08
N ASP A 118 -27.30 16.70 -16.26
CA ASP A 118 -26.34 16.99 -15.17
C ASP A 118 -26.44 16.02 -13.99
N PHE A 119 -26.21 14.74 -14.24
CA PHE A 119 -26.37 13.68 -13.26
C PHE A 119 -25.52 13.85 -12.00
N ILE A 120 -26.16 13.75 -10.85
CA ILE A 120 -25.54 13.84 -9.52
C ILE A 120 -25.62 12.49 -8.82
N CYS A 121 -24.46 11.90 -8.54
CA CYS A 121 -24.32 10.66 -7.79
C CYS A 121 -24.43 10.88 -6.27
N GLN A 122 -24.94 9.90 -5.52
CA GLN A 122 -24.87 9.92 -4.05
C GLN A 122 -23.41 9.85 -3.55
N ASN A 123 -22.52 9.26 -4.32
CA ASN A 123 -21.09 9.28 -4.04
C ASN A 123 -20.47 10.61 -4.52
N TRP A 124 -20.08 11.45 -3.57
CA TRP A 124 -19.47 12.76 -3.81
C TRP A 124 -18.28 12.73 -4.79
N TRP A 125 -17.55 11.60 -4.82
CA TRP A 125 -16.37 11.45 -5.67
C TRP A 125 -16.69 11.64 -7.16
N HIS A 126 -17.81 11.07 -7.62
CA HIS A 126 -18.25 11.26 -9.00
C HIS A 126 -18.56 12.73 -9.31
N ASN A 127 -19.15 13.45 -8.36
CA ASN A 127 -19.57 14.84 -8.56
C ASN A 127 -18.42 15.83 -8.58
N GLN A 128 -17.43 15.62 -7.71
CA GLN A 128 -16.33 16.57 -7.49
C GLN A 128 -15.00 16.14 -8.15
N ILE A 129 -14.89 14.88 -8.59
CA ILE A 129 -13.69 14.37 -9.25
C ILE A 129 -14.03 13.69 -10.58
N GLY A 130 -14.80 12.61 -10.58
CA GLY A 130 -15.02 11.79 -11.79
C GLY A 130 -15.59 12.57 -12.96
N THR A 131 -16.75 13.20 -12.78
CA THR A 131 -17.41 14.03 -13.80
C THR A 131 -16.55 15.24 -14.22
N PRO A 132 -15.99 16.06 -13.27
CA PRO A 132 -15.10 17.15 -13.63
C PRO A 132 -13.86 16.73 -14.43
N VAL A 133 -13.22 15.60 -14.09
CA VAL A 133 -12.05 15.08 -14.85
C VAL A 133 -12.45 14.77 -16.30
N ALA A 134 -13.55 14.05 -16.51
CA ALA A 134 -13.97 13.64 -17.84
C ALA A 134 -14.39 14.84 -18.70
N LEU A 135 -15.22 15.74 -18.16
CA LEU A 135 -15.65 16.95 -18.88
C LEU A 135 -14.47 17.89 -19.17
N ASN A 136 -13.52 18.04 -18.24
CA ASN A 136 -12.33 18.85 -18.44
C ASN A 136 -11.41 18.24 -19.53
N SER A 137 -11.35 16.91 -19.60
CA SER A 137 -10.63 16.21 -20.69
C SER A 137 -11.28 16.47 -22.05
N VAL A 138 -12.62 16.35 -22.16
CA VAL A 138 -13.36 16.69 -23.39
C VAL A 138 -13.14 18.17 -23.75
N LEU A 139 -13.21 19.08 -22.77
CA LEU A 139 -13.01 20.52 -22.95
C LEU A 139 -11.64 20.83 -23.57
N LEU A 140 -10.57 20.25 -23.02
CA LEU A 140 -9.19 20.46 -23.48
C LEU A 140 -8.91 19.78 -24.84
N ILE A 141 -9.42 18.57 -25.06
CA ILE A 141 -9.22 17.83 -26.31
C ILE A 141 -9.98 18.46 -27.47
N MET A 142 -11.27 18.78 -27.28
CA MET A 142 -12.13 19.32 -28.33
C MET A 142 -11.86 20.80 -28.59
N ASP A 143 -11.56 21.58 -27.55
CA ASP A 143 -11.17 22.99 -27.58
C ASP A 143 -12.09 23.83 -28.50
N THR A 144 -11.53 24.39 -29.59
CA THR A 144 -12.25 25.22 -30.57
C THR A 144 -13.35 24.49 -31.36
N ASP A 145 -13.40 23.16 -31.25
CA ASP A 145 -14.50 22.39 -31.85
C ASP A 145 -15.78 22.41 -31.00
N LEU A 146 -15.75 22.90 -29.76
CA LEU A 146 -16.95 23.08 -28.93
C LEU A 146 -17.62 24.42 -29.22
N THR A 147 -18.96 24.42 -29.13
CA THR A 147 -19.72 25.68 -29.19
C THR A 147 -19.62 26.43 -27.86
N LYS A 148 -19.86 27.75 -27.93
CA LYS A 148 -19.88 28.59 -26.71
C LYS A 148 -20.93 28.09 -25.71
N ASP A 149 -22.11 27.71 -26.14
CA ASP A 149 -23.18 27.15 -25.26
C ASP A 149 -22.72 25.88 -24.53
N GLN A 150 -22.05 24.95 -25.26
CA GLN A 150 -21.48 23.74 -24.64
C GLN A 150 -20.45 24.09 -23.58
N VAL A 151 -19.51 24.98 -23.86
CA VAL A 151 -18.49 25.43 -22.90
C VAL A 151 -19.11 26.09 -21.69
N ASP A 152 -20.08 27.01 -21.89
CA ASP A 152 -20.75 27.74 -20.81
C ASP A 152 -21.52 26.81 -19.86
N LYS A 153 -22.05 25.67 -20.37
CA LYS A 153 -22.69 24.63 -19.54
C LYS A 153 -21.70 23.66 -18.88
N MET A 154 -20.58 23.35 -19.53
CA MET A 154 -19.55 22.47 -18.96
C MET A 154 -18.80 23.09 -17.79
N LEU A 155 -18.45 24.39 -17.88
CA LEU A 155 -17.61 25.05 -16.88
C LEU A 155 -18.19 25.02 -15.47
N PRO A 156 -19.50 25.24 -15.19
CA PRO A 156 -20.07 25.06 -13.85
C PRO A 156 -19.97 23.64 -13.31
N MET A 157 -20.15 22.62 -14.17
CA MET A 157 -20.02 21.20 -13.78
C MET A 157 -18.57 20.85 -13.42
N ILE A 158 -17.60 21.31 -14.22
CA ILE A 158 -16.17 21.19 -13.92
C ILE A 158 -15.82 21.97 -12.65
N GLY A 159 -16.42 23.14 -12.44
CA GLY A 159 -16.22 24.03 -11.29
C GLY A 159 -16.64 23.43 -9.94
N ARG A 160 -17.31 22.26 -9.89
CA ARG A 160 -17.51 21.51 -8.64
C ARG A 160 -16.18 21.04 -8.03
N ALA A 161 -15.13 20.92 -8.83
CA ALA A 161 -13.75 20.66 -8.39
C ALA A 161 -13.08 21.96 -7.99
N HIS A 162 -13.35 22.47 -6.76
CA HIS A 162 -12.74 23.67 -6.21
C HIS A 162 -12.14 23.42 -4.81
N LEU A 163 -11.18 24.24 -4.40
CA LEU A 163 -10.36 24.01 -3.19
C LEU A 163 -11.17 24.04 -1.87
N THR A 164 -12.37 24.59 -1.88
CA THR A 164 -13.31 24.62 -0.74
C THR A 164 -14.42 23.56 -0.86
N ALA A 165 -14.39 22.69 -1.86
CA ALA A 165 -15.32 21.59 -2.00
C ALA A 165 -15.20 20.62 -0.81
N SER A 166 -16.31 19.99 -0.42
CA SER A 166 -16.33 19.03 0.71
C SER A 166 -15.38 17.83 0.54
N GLY A 167 -15.07 17.48 -0.70
CA GLY A 167 -14.10 16.44 -1.06
C GLY A 167 -12.66 16.93 -1.15
N ALA A 168 -12.38 18.23 -1.11
CA ALA A 168 -11.03 18.80 -1.15
C ALA A 168 -10.30 18.64 0.19
N ARG A 169 -10.34 17.43 0.74
CA ARG A 169 -9.70 17.09 2.01
C ARG A 169 -8.19 17.07 1.87
N PRO A 170 -7.43 17.51 2.89
CA PRO A 170 -5.97 17.49 2.83
C PRO A 170 -5.39 16.19 2.29
N SER A 171 -4.22 16.25 1.60
CA SER A 171 -3.57 15.12 0.96
C SER A 171 -4.19 14.74 -0.41
N GLY A 172 -4.27 13.46 -0.76
CA GLY A 172 -4.57 12.98 -2.11
C GLY A 172 -5.86 13.49 -2.76
N ASP A 173 -6.93 13.67 -2.00
CA ASP A 173 -8.20 14.18 -2.55
C ASP A 173 -8.05 15.66 -2.96
N ARG A 174 -7.39 16.46 -2.13
CA ARG A 174 -7.16 17.89 -2.42
C ARG A 174 -6.32 18.09 -3.67
N ILE A 175 -5.29 17.25 -3.87
CA ILE A 175 -4.42 17.35 -5.03
C ILE A 175 -5.17 17.01 -6.31
N LYS A 176 -6.01 15.97 -6.29
CA LYS A 176 -6.85 15.61 -7.45
C LYS A 176 -7.78 16.75 -7.84
N ILE A 177 -8.46 17.34 -6.87
CA ILE A 177 -9.34 18.49 -7.08
C ILE A 177 -8.55 19.71 -7.57
N ALA A 178 -7.42 20.02 -6.93
CA ALA A 178 -6.55 21.13 -7.37
C ALA A 178 -6.03 20.91 -8.80
N GLY A 179 -5.69 19.67 -9.16
CA GLY A 179 -5.26 19.32 -10.51
C GLY A 179 -6.35 19.49 -11.57
N ILE A 180 -7.61 19.17 -11.24
CA ILE A 180 -8.76 19.45 -12.12
C ILE A 180 -8.93 20.94 -12.31
N LEU A 181 -8.89 21.71 -11.22
CA LEU A 181 -8.97 23.16 -11.26
C LEU A 181 -7.83 23.75 -12.08
N ALA A 182 -6.59 23.32 -11.87
CA ALA A 182 -5.44 23.77 -12.66
C ALA A 182 -5.62 23.53 -14.17
N LYS A 183 -6.08 22.34 -14.57
CA LYS A 183 -6.38 22.03 -15.98
C LYS A 183 -7.49 22.94 -16.56
N SER A 184 -8.53 23.25 -15.78
CA SER A 184 -9.57 24.23 -16.17
C SER A 184 -9.01 25.64 -16.32
N LEU A 185 -8.09 26.05 -15.43
CA LEU A 185 -7.42 27.34 -15.51
C LEU A 185 -6.50 27.46 -16.73
N LEU A 186 -5.82 26.38 -17.12
CA LEU A 186 -5.06 26.32 -18.39
C LEU A 186 -5.97 26.48 -19.60
N TYR A 187 -7.17 25.90 -19.61
CA TYR A 187 -8.16 26.13 -20.68
C TYR A 187 -8.55 27.61 -20.75
N ARG A 188 -8.87 28.23 -19.63
CA ARG A 188 -9.25 29.65 -19.53
C ARG A 188 -8.06 30.61 -19.66
N ARG A 189 -6.83 30.11 -19.64
CA ARG A 189 -5.58 30.90 -19.65
C ARG A 189 -5.48 31.87 -18.47
N ASP A 190 -6.04 31.49 -17.32
CA ASP A 190 -5.96 32.26 -16.08
C ASP A 190 -4.65 31.97 -15.36
N GLU A 191 -3.62 32.72 -15.73
CA GLU A 191 -2.25 32.53 -15.25
C GLU A 191 -2.10 32.80 -13.76
N VAL A 192 -2.81 33.79 -13.24
CA VAL A 192 -2.69 34.20 -11.83
C VAL A 192 -3.25 33.11 -10.92
N GLN A 193 -4.48 32.68 -11.16
CA GLN A 193 -5.09 31.62 -10.36
C GLN A 193 -4.38 30.28 -10.56
N PHE A 194 -3.87 29.98 -11.76
CA PHE A 194 -3.07 28.79 -12.01
C PHE A 194 -1.85 28.74 -11.08
N GLY A 195 -1.08 29.84 -10.98
CA GLY A 195 0.08 29.92 -10.10
C GLY A 195 -0.26 29.66 -8.63
N GLU A 196 -1.39 30.21 -8.14
CA GLU A 196 -1.86 29.97 -6.78
C GLU A 196 -2.24 28.49 -6.55
N VAL A 197 -2.90 27.86 -7.52
CA VAL A 197 -3.27 26.44 -7.41
C VAL A 197 -2.03 25.53 -7.41
N ILE A 198 -1.01 25.83 -8.21
CA ILE A 198 0.23 25.05 -8.21
C ILE A 198 0.96 25.15 -6.86
N LYS A 199 0.99 26.33 -6.22
CA LYS A 199 1.52 26.46 -4.85
C LYS A 199 0.74 25.63 -3.84
N VAL A 200 -0.59 25.54 -3.97
CA VAL A 200 -1.41 24.65 -3.11
C VAL A 200 -1.04 23.19 -3.33
N ILE A 201 -0.83 22.77 -4.57
CA ILE A 201 -0.40 21.39 -4.88
C ILE A 201 0.97 21.12 -4.22
N GLU A 202 1.98 21.95 -4.48
CA GLU A 202 3.31 21.81 -3.89
C GLU A 202 3.27 21.74 -2.36
N GLY A 203 2.48 22.61 -1.73
CA GLY A 203 2.33 22.72 -0.27
C GLY A 203 1.68 21.50 0.41
N GLU A 204 1.09 20.57 -0.36
CA GLU A 204 0.59 19.32 0.16
C GLU A 204 1.66 18.21 0.20
N ILE A 205 2.87 18.41 -0.37
CA ILE A 205 4.02 17.50 -0.22
C ILE A 205 4.65 17.75 1.15
N LYS A 206 4.09 17.15 2.18
CA LYS A 206 4.52 17.34 3.57
C LYS A 206 4.26 16.13 4.42
N PHE A 207 5.04 15.98 5.49
CA PHE A 207 4.77 14.99 6.53
C PHE A 207 3.57 15.41 7.39
N ASN A 208 2.80 14.42 7.81
CA ASN A 208 1.69 14.57 8.73
C ASN A 208 1.91 13.65 9.95
N THR A 209 1.42 14.07 11.10
CA THR A 209 1.57 13.31 12.34
C THR A 209 0.24 12.68 12.71
N GLY A 210 0.10 11.37 12.44
CA GLY A 210 -1.08 10.59 12.80
C GLY A 210 -2.38 10.97 12.10
N GLN A 211 -2.31 11.90 11.14
CA GLN A 211 -3.43 12.37 10.31
C GLN A 211 -3.26 11.89 8.87
N ARG A 212 -4.20 12.27 8.00
CA ARG A 212 -4.12 12.00 6.56
C ARG A 212 -2.81 12.47 5.96
N GLY A 213 -2.25 11.66 5.07
CA GLY A 213 -1.10 12.00 4.26
C GLY A 213 0.12 11.14 4.55
N MET A 214 1.24 11.56 3.98
CA MET A 214 2.55 10.95 4.16
C MET A 214 3.01 11.06 5.61
N GLN A 215 3.42 9.94 6.19
CA GLN A 215 3.91 9.84 7.56
C GLN A 215 5.45 9.90 7.62
N HIS A 216 6.01 10.14 8.80
CA HIS A 216 7.45 10.31 9.01
C HIS A 216 8.29 9.05 8.72
N ASP A 217 7.66 7.88 8.61
CA ASP A 217 8.26 6.61 8.17
C ASP A 217 8.07 6.34 6.67
N TYR A 218 7.51 7.29 5.93
CA TYR A 218 7.10 7.17 4.54
C TYR A 218 5.95 6.18 4.28
N SER A 219 5.19 5.77 5.31
CA SER A 219 3.88 5.16 5.09
C SER A 219 2.80 6.23 4.83
N PHE A 220 1.57 5.81 4.55
CA PHE A 220 0.49 6.72 4.22
C PHE A 220 -0.81 6.39 4.97
N HIS A 221 -1.39 7.38 5.62
CA HIS A 221 -2.73 7.30 6.20
C HIS A 221 -3.75 8.01 5.30
N HIS A 222 -4.86 7.37 5.02
CA HIS A 222 -5.97 8.02 4.32
C HIS A 222 -7.03 8.58 5.28
N ARG A 223 -7.13 8.03 6.49
CA ARG A 223 -8.10 8.40 7.54
C ARG A 223 -7.47 8.37 8.92
N GLU A 224 -8.26 8.75 9.92
CA GLU A 224 -7.89 8.72 11.34
C GLU A 224 -7.78 7.30 11.91
N ASP A 225 -8.29 6.28 11.19
CA ASP A 225 -8.11 4.86 11.49
C ASP A 225 -6.63 4.43 11.44
N ARG A 226 -5.77 5.22 10.80
CA ARG A 226 -4.33 5.01 10.65
C ARG A 226 -3.95 3.67 10.03
N VAL A 227 -4.87 3.11 9.24
CA VAL A 227 -4.62 1.90 8.46
C VAL A 227 -3.62 2.20 7.34
N ASN A 228 -2.74 1.26 7.04
CA ASN A 228 -1.78 1.41 5.95
C ASN A 228 -2.49 1.54 4.60
N ASN A 229 -2.39 2.71 4.00
CA ASN A 229 -2.98 3.04 2.71
C ASN A 229 -1.92 3.41 1.65
N THR A 230 -0.66 2.98 1.85
CA THR A 230 0.47 3.39 0.99
C THR A 230 0.27 2.98 -0.47
N LEU A 231 -0.11 1.73 -0.75
CA LEU A 231 -0.33 1.25 -2.12
C LEU A 231 -1.79 1.37 -2.62
N SER A 232 -2.64 2.06 -1.86
CA SER A 232 -3.98 2.46 -2.28
C SER A 232 -4.03 3.96 -2.57
N TYR A 233 -4.43 4.75 -1.58
CA TYR A 233 -4.51 6.20 -1.70
C TYR A 233 -3.15 6.90 -1.77
N GLY A 234 -2.13 6.34 -1.09
CA GLY A 234 -0.77 6.88 -1.10
C GLY A 234 -0.09 6.78 -2.45
N LEU A 235 -0.35 5.70 -3.21
CA LEU A 235 0.11 5.57 -4.59
C LEU A 235 -0.53 6.65 -5.47
N GLY A 236 -1.85 6.82 -5.38
CA GLY A 236 -2.54 7.86 -6.14
C GLY A 236 -2.14 9.29 -5.76
N TYR A 237 -1.68 9.49 -4.52
CA TYR A 237 -1.07 10.74 -4.06
C TYR A 237 0.26 10.98 -4.79
N ALA A 238 1.16 10.01 -4.79
CA ALA A 238 2.46 10.12 -5.46
C ALA A 238 2.32 10.31 -6.98
N ASP A 239 1.41 9.58 -7.64
CA ASP A 239 1.16 9.68 -9.08
C ASP A 239 0.68 11.09 -9.48
N ALA A 240 -0.24 11.67 -8.69
CA ALA A 240 -0.76 13.01 -8.95
C ALA A 240 0.33 14.09 -8.78
N PHE A 241 1.21 13.95 -7.79
CA PHE A 241 2.35 14.86 -7.63
C PHE A 241 3.40 14.69 -8.72
N ALA A 242 3.73 13.45 -9.10
CA ALA A 242 4.67 13.17 -10.17
C ALA A 242 4.16 13.75 -11.51
N GLU A 243 2.85 13.71 -11.76
CA GLU A 243 2.22 14.34 -12.93
C GLU A 243 2.45 15.85 -12.93
N TRP A 244 2.08 16.53 -11.86
CA TRP A 244 2.21 18.00 -11.79
C TRP A 244 3.65 18.45 -11.73
N ALA A 245 4.52 17.78 -10.98
CA ALA A 245 5.94 18.06 -10.95
C ALA A 245 6.55 18.01 -12.37
N ALA A 246 6.20 16.98 -13.17
CA ALA A 246 6.67 16.85 -14.53
C ALA A 246 6.07 17.90 -15.49
N PHE A 247 4.80 18.28 -15.32
CA PHE A 247 4.20 19.35 -16.14
C PHE A 247 4.91 20.68 -15.95
N VAL A 248 5.14 21.07 -14.69
CA VAL A 248 5.69 22.40 -14.36
C VAL A 248 7.22 22.46 -14.40
N ALA A 249 7.90 21.31 -14.55
CA ALA A 249 9.36 21.26 -14.65
C ALA A 249 9.89 22.17 -15.77
N GLY A 250 10.94 22.97 -15.46
CA GLY A 250 11.56 23.92 -16.39
C GLY A 250 10.74 25.17 -16.66
N THR A 251 9.68 25.46 -15.88
CA THR A 251 8.90 26.69 -15.93
C THR A 251 9.03 27.49 -14.62
N LYS A 252 8.54 28.71 -14.59
CA LYS A 252 8.48 29.51 -13.34
C LYS A 252 7.57 28.90 -12.25
N TYR A 253 6.80 27.88 -12.56
CA TYR A 253 5.92 27.14 -11.64
C TYR A 253 6.56 25.87 -11.11
N GLN A 254 7.83 25.59 -11.46
CA GLN A 254 8.54 24.41 -11.01
C GLN A 254 8.53 24.28 -9.49
N PHE A 255 8.32 23.07 -8.99
CA PHE A 255 8.36 22.77 -7.57
C PHE A 255 9.75 23.03 -6.99
N SER A 256 9.80 23.48 -5.75
CA SER A 256 11.02 23.69 -4.98
C SER A 256 11.75 22.37 -4.73
N GLU A 257 13.06 22.42 -4.51
CA GLU A 257 13.91 21.26 -4.36
C GLU A 257 13.49 20.34 -3.19
N LYS A 258 13.25 20.92 -2.01
CA LYS A 258 12.90 20.13 -0.80
C LYS A 258 11.60 19.34 -0.92
N PRO A 259 10.47 19.88 -1.40
CA PRO A 259 9.28 19.09 -1.70
C PRO A 259 9.54 18.00 -2.73
N LEU A 260 10.33 18.24 -3.78
CA LEU A 260 10.68 17.21 -4.76
C LEU A 260 11.50 16.07 -4.13
N GLN A 261 12.48 16.38 -3.28
CA GLN A 261 13.25 15.37 -2.55
C GLN A 261 12.32 14.53 -1.65
N HIS A 262 11.42 15.15 -0.87
CA HIS A 262 10.45 14.43 -0.05
C HIS A 262 9.53 13.51 -0.87
N LEU A 263 9.12 13.95 -2.07
CA LEU A 263 8.29 13.15 -2.95
C LEU A 263 9.04 11.93 -3.49
N ILE A 264 10.31 12.10 -3.88
CA ILE A 264 11.16 11.02 -4.38
C ILE A 264 11.48 10.03 -3.26
N ASP A 265 11.81 10.51 -2.06
CA ASP A 265 12.03 9.66 -0.90
C ASP A 265 10.77 8.88 -0.53
N TYR A 266 9.60 9.52 -0.55
CA TYR A 266 8.33 8.83 -0.35
C TYR A 266 8.08 7.76 -1.43
N TYR A 267 8.41 8.05 -2.68
CA TYR A 267 8.25 7.09 -3.77
C TYR A 267 9.18 5.89 -3.62
N LEU A 268 10.46 6.12 -3.38
CA LEU A 268 11.49 5.07 -3.29
C LEU A 268 11.43 4.33 -1.94
N ASP A 269 11.39 5.07 -0.82
CA ASP A 269 11.48 4.50 0.52
C ASP A 269 10.13 4.16 1.15
N GLY A 270 9.04 4.72 0.65
CA GLY A 270 7.67 4.43 1.06
C GLY A 270 7.01 3.41 0.14
N ILE A 271 6.75 3.81 -1.11
CA ILE A 271 5.98 3.02 -2.08
C ILE A 271 6.78 1.80 -2.55
N CYS A 272 7.99 2.01 -3.11
CA CYS A 272 8.75 0.89 -3.69
C CYS A 272 9.19 -0.14 -2.65
N LYS A 273 9.45 0.27 -1.39
CA LYS A 273 9.77 -0.66 -0.30
C LYS A 273 8.56 -1.41 0.28
N GLN A 274 7.36 -1.09 -0.14
CA GLN A 274 6.16 -1.87 0.15
C GLN A 274 5.64 -2.63 -1.08
N MET A 275 6.52 -2.89 -2.04
CA MET A 275 6.26 -3.65 -3.25
C MET A 275 7.27 -4.77 -3.40
N VAL A 276 6.80 -5.92 -3.88
CA VAL A 276 7.67 -7.02 -4.31
C VAL A 276 8.55 -6.50 -5.44
N TYR A 277 9.85 -6.42 -5.19
CA TYR A 277 10.87 -5.91 -6.12
C TYR A 277 10.64 -4.46 -6.61
N GLY A 278 9.86 -3.65 -5.88
CA GLY A 278 9.45 -2.33 -6.36
C GLY A 278 8.51 -2.37 -7.57
N LYS A 279 7.97 -3.54 -7.91
CA LYS A 279 7.20 -3.82 -9.14
C LYS A 279 5.78 -4.31 -8.89
N TYR A 280 5.57 -5.30 -8.00
CA TYR A 280 4.25 -5.86 -7.72
C TYR A 280 3.76 -5.37 -6.37
N ASP A 281 2.46 -5.09 -6.27
CA ASP A 281 1.90 -4.66 -5.01
C ASP A 281 1.99 -5.75 -3.94
N ASP A 282 2.40 -5.38 -2.72
CA ASP A 282 2.24 -6.26 -1.56
C ASP A 282 0.76 -6.35 -1.17
N PRO A 283 0.15 -7.55 -1.15
CA PRO A 283 -1.23 -7.70 -0.67
C PRO A 283 -1.44 -7.14 0.73
N GLY A 284 -0.42 -7.17 1.60
CA GLY A 284 -0.45 -6.62 2.95
C GLY A 284 -0.73 -5.12 3.02
N THR A 285 -0.39 -4.36 1.98
CA THR A 285 -0.58 -2.90 1.90
C THR A 285 -1.80 -2.47 1.10
N LYS A 286 -2.51 -3.43 0.50
CA LYS A 286 -3.83 -3.20 -0.09
C LYS A 286 -4.89 -3.24 1.01
N ASN A 287 -5.92 -2.43 0.84
CA ASN A 287 -7.07 -2.42 1.74
C ASN A 287 -8.30 -3.02 1.05
N ARG A 288 -9.44 -2.34 1.09
CA ARG A 288 -10.66 -2.84 0.44
C ARG A 288 -10.49 -3.00 -1.08
N ASP A 289 -9.61 -2.22 -1.71
CA ASP A 289 -9.36 -2.27 -3.16
C ASP A 289 -8.71 -3.56 -3.65
N ILE A 290 -8.21 -4.44 -2.76
CA ILE A 290 -7.81 -5.81 -3.14
C ILE A 290 -8.99 -6.63 -3.70
N THR A 291 -10.21 -6.25 -3.37
CA THR A 291 -11.45 -6.90 -3.85
C THR A 291 -11.93 -6.38 -5.20
N ARG A 292 -11.15 -5.53 -5.87
CA ARG A 292 -11.37 -5.14 -7.27
C ARG A 292 -10.55 -6.01 -8.20
N ALA A 293 -11.20 -6.55 -9.23
CA ALA A 293 -10.50 -7.31 -10.27
C ALA A 293 -9.34 -6.47 -10.88
N GLU A 294 -8.26 -7.11 -11.23
CA GLU A 294 -7.07 -6.55 -11.89
C GLU A 294 -6.35 -5.41 -11.11
N ARG A 295 -6.65 -5.23 -9.81
CA ARG A 295 -5.95 -4.21 -8.99
C ARG A 295 -4.64 -4.71 -8.39
N HIS A 296 -4.45 -6.01 -8.26
CA HIS A 296 -3.19 -6.61 -7.84
C HIS A 296 -2.40 -7.05 -9.09
N ARG A 297 -1.49 -6.20 -9.55
CA ARG A 297 -0.73 -6.38 -10.79
C ARG A 297 0.64 -5.70 -10.74
N ALA A 298 1.48 -5.99 -11.74
CA ALA A 298 2.73 -5.27 -11.94
C ALA A 298 2.50 -3.78 -12.24
N MET A 299 3.27 -2.92 -11.61
CA MET A 299 3.22 -1.47 -11.80
C MET A 299 4.01 -1.05 -13.03
N GLY A 300 3.47 -0.05 -13.74
CA GLY A 300 4.14 0.59 -14.87
C GLY A 300 5.21 1.60 -14.46
N THR A 301 5.84 2.21 -15.46
CA THR A 301 6.99 3.10 -15.30
C THR A 301 6.65 4.60 -15.32
N THR A 302 5.38 4.95 -15.52
CA THR A 302 4.94 6.35 -15.72
C THR A 302 5.36 7.28 -14.59
N ALA A 303 5.14 6.89 -13.32
CA ALA A 303 5.48 7.75 -12.19
C ALA A 303 6.99 7.99 -12.04
N PRO A 304 7.86 6.96 -11.99
CA PRO A 304 9.29 7.21 -11.89
C PRO A 304 9.86 7.92 -13.14
N GLU A 305 9.35 7.68 -14.36
CA GLU A 305 9.73 8.41 -15.56
C GLU A 305 9.35 9.90 -15.50
N ARG A 306 8.23 10.24 -14.86
CA ARG A 306 7.83 11.63 -14.58
C ARG A 306 8.76 12.28 -13.57
N LEU A 307 9.11 11.59 -12.49
CA LEU A 307 10.02 12.08 -11.45
C LEU A 307 11.43 12.35 -12.03
N LEU A 308 11.95 11.51 -12.90
CA LEU A 308 13.22 11.72 -13.59
C LEU A 308 13.29 13.02 -14.41
N LYS A 309 12.15 13.58 -14.82
CA LYS A 309 12.08 14.86 -15.56
C LYS A 309 12.19 16.07 -14.66
N THR A 310 12.20 15.90 -13.34
CA THR A 310 12.10 17.01 -12.39
C THR A 310 13.43 17.37 -11.73
N THR A 311 14.28 16.39 -11.47
CA THR A 311 15.57 16.55 -10.76
C THR A 311 16.48 15.34 -10.96
N ASP A 312 17.78 15.51 -10.70
CA ASP A 312 18.75 14.42 -10.66
C ASP A 312 18.87 13.74 -9.27
N TYR A 313 18.10 14.19 -8.27
CA TYR A 313 18.11 13.59 -6.95
C TYR A 313 17.68 12.12 -7.01
N ARG A 314 18.52 11.21 -6.49
CA ARG A 314 18.32 9.74 -6.47
C ARG A 314 18.00 9.15 -7.86
N LYS A 315 18.52 9.77 -8.92
CA LYS A 315 18.25 9.41 -10.32
C LYS A 315 18.55 7.93 -10.61
N ASN A 316 19.70 7.42 -10.15
CA ASN A 316 20.11 6.03 -10.41
C ASN A 316 19.10 5.03 -9.83
N GLU A 317 18.54 5.30 -8.65
CA GLU A 317 17.54 4.43 -8.02
C GLU A 317 16.20 4.46 -8.79
N LEU A 318 15.77 5.64 -9.28
CA LEU A 318 14.58 5.74 -10.15
C LEU A 318 14.78 4.98 -11.47
N GLU A 319 15.97 5.10 -12.08
CA GLU A 319 16.32 4.36 -13.32
C GLU A 319 16.37 2.85 -13.08
N GLU A 320 16.85 2.39 -11.93
CA GLU A 320 16.85 0.98 -11.56
C GLU A 320 15.42 0.44 -11.42
N ILE A 321 14.54 1.13 -10.72
CA ILE A 321 13.12 0.76 -10.62
C ILE A 321 12.45 0.69 -11.99
N ILE A 322 12.75 1.63 -12.90
CA ILE A 322 12.22 1.60 -14.27
C ILE A 322 12.68 0.34 -15.01
N ARG A 323 13.98 0.01 -14.96
CA ARG A 323 14.53 -1.19 -15.60
C ARG A 323 13.95 -2.48 -15.05
N ILE A 324 13.80 -2.58 -13.72
CA ILE A 324 13.15 -3.73 -13.05
C ILE A 324 11.71 -3.88 -13.54
N ARG A 325 10.94 -2.78 -13.60
CA ARG A 325 9.54 -2.82 -14.05
C ARG A 325 9.40 -3.20 -15.52
N LYS A 326 10.35 -2.80 -16.36
CA LYS A 326 10.42 -3.19 -17.78
C LYS A 326 10.92 -4.62 -17.99
N GLY A 327 11.47 -5.28 -16.96
CA GLY A 327 12.12 -6.59 -17.08
C GLY A 327 13.51 -6.53 -17.70
N GLU A 328 14.15 -5.37 -17.69
CA GLU A 328 15.49 -5.10 -18.25
C GLU A 328 16.60 -5.26 -17.19
N ALA A 329 16.25 -5.44 -15.92
CA ALA A 329 17.18 -5.66 -14.82
C ALA A 329 16.60 -6.66 -13.83
N THR A 330 17.49 -7.47 -13.23
CA THR A 330 17.17 -8.32 -12.07
C THR A 330 17.10 -7.46 -10.82
N PRO A 331 16.13 -7.69 -9.91
CA PRO A 331 16.07 -6.97 -8.65
C PRO A 331 17.32 -7.22 -7.79
N THR A 332 17.93 -6.16 -7.28
CA THR A 332 19.09 -6.21 -6.37
C THR A 332 18.75 -5.66 -4.98
N LEU A 333 17.53 -5.21 -4.78
CA LEU A 333 17.06 -4.60 -3.54
C LEU A 333 17.21 -5.54 -2.34
N SER A 334 17.84 -5.06 -1.27
CA SER A 334 18.01 -5.79 -0.02
C SER A 334 17.79 -4.84 1.15
N PHE A 335 16.71 -5.05 1.90
CA PHE A 335 16.40 -4.23 3.06
C PHE A 335 15.49 -4.98 4.04
N GLY A 336 15.46 -4.51 5.32
CA GLY A 336 14.41 -4.76 6.29
C GLY A 336 13.90 -3.42 6.80
N LYS A 337 12.63 -3.10 6.58
CA LYS A 337 12.08 -1.79 6.94
C LYS A 337 10.78 -1.92 7.72
N PHE A 338 10.72 -1.28 8.88
CA PHE A 338 9.52 -1.14 9.67
C PHE A 338 8.86 0.22 9.42
N PHE A 339 7.61 0.20 9.02
CA PHE A 339 6.73 1.36 8.89
C PHE A 339 5.94 1.49 10.19
N TRP A 340 6.54 2.17 11.16
CA TRP A 340 6.01 2.21 12.53
C TRP A 340 4.70 2.99 12.65
N GLN A 341 4.39 3.89 11.75
CA GLN A 341 3.11 4.61 11.80
C GLN A 341 1.91 3.75 11.37
N THR A 342 2.15 2.66 10.63
CA THR A 342 1.11 1.77 10.08
C THR A 342 1.26 0.32 10.52
N GLU A 343 2.17 0.00 11.45
CA GLU A 343 2.45 -1.35 11.97
C GLU A 343 2.72 -2.37 10.85
N HIS A 344 3.56 -1.98 9.87
CA HIS A 344 3.88 -2.80 8.72
C HIS A 344 5.38 -2.99 8.59
N PHE A 345 5.82 -4.23 8.40
CA PHE A 345 7.22 -4.56 8.14
C PHE A 345 7.36 -5.14 6.74
N SER A 346 8.33 -4.66 5.97
CA SER A 346 8.70 -5.17 4.66
C SER A 346 10.13 -5.66 4.69
N PHE A 347 10.36 -6.82 4.08
CA PHE A 347 11.67 -7.43 3.97
C PHE A 347 11.92 -7.89 2.52
N GLN A 348 13.00 -7.45 1.92
CA GLN A 348 13.36 -7.75 0.54
C GLN A 348 14.78 -8.33 0.45
N ARG A 349 14.91 -9.36 -0.33
CA ARG A 349 16.16 -9.89 -0.88
C ARG A 349 16.04 -10.03 -2.40
N PRO A 350 17.13 -10.21 -3.15
CA PRO A 350 17.05 -10.44 -4.60
C PRO A 350 16.13 -11.61 -4.97
N GLU A 351 16.06 -12.63 -4.12
CA GLU A 351 15.36 -13.89 -4.35
C GLU A 351 13.90 -13.87 -3.87
N PHE A 352 13.55 -12.97 -2.93
CA PHE A 352 12.21 -12.92 -2.36
C PHE A 352 11.84 -11.60 -1.69
N TYR A 353 10.56 -11.41 -1.53
CA TYR A 353 9.96 -10.37 -0.70
C TYR A 353 8.99 -10.98 0.29
N THR A 354 8.99 -10.49 1.52
CA THR A 354 7.97 -10.84 2.51
C THR A 354 7.57 -9.63 3.33
N SER A 355 6.35 -9.65 3.85
CA SER A 355 5.84 -8.58 4.70
C SER A 355 5.06 -9.12 5.89
N VAL A 356 4.99 -8.31 6.95
CA VAL A 356 4.12 -8.56 8.10
C VAL A 356 3.25 -7.33 8.35
N ARG A 357 1.94 -7.50 8.32
CA ARG A 357 0.98 -6.47 8.67
C ARG A 357 0.32 -6.76 10.00
N MET A 358 0.32 -5.77 10.88
CA MET A 358 -0.22 -5.86 12.23
C MET A 358 -1.13 -4.67 12.52
N HIS A 359 -1.73 -4.65 13.70
CA HIS A 359 -2.43 -3.49 14.25
C HIS A 359 -2.26 -3.43 15.77
N SER A 360 -2.46 -2.25 16.34
CA SER A 360 -2.29 -2.01 17.78
C SER A 360 -3.35 -1.03 18.32
N THR A 361 -3.26 -0.65 19.58
CA THR A 361 -4.10 0.43 20.15
C THR A 361 -3.93 1.77 19.42
N ARG A 362 -2.94 1.90 18.54
CA ARG A 362 -2.62 3.13 17.79
C ARG A 362 -3.36 3.21 16.44
N ASN A 363 -3.83 2.09 15.90
CA ASN A 363 -4.54 2.02 14.63
C ASN A 363 -5.66 0.95 14.64
N ASP A 364 -6.51 0.97 13.65
CA ASP A 364 -7.51 -0.06 13.45
C ASP A 364 -6.95 -1.24 12.64
N ASN A 365 -7.57 -2.41 12.79
CA ASN A 365 -7.17 -3.61 12.05
C ASN A 365 -7.36 -3.44 10.54
N MET A 366 -8.42 -2.73 10.14
CA MET A 366 -8.81 -2.52 8.76
C MET A 366 -9.66 -1.27 8.62
N GLU A 367 -9.82 -0.74 7.40
CA GLU A 367 -10.78 0.32 7.10
C GLU A 367 -12.21 -0.22 6.97
N VAL A 368 -13.20 0.65 7.16
CA VAL A 368 -14.63 0.36 6.88
C VAL A 368 -14.80 -0.06 5.42
N PRO A 369 -15.67 -1.03 5.11
CA PRO A 369 -15.97 -1.46 3.74
C PRO A 369 -16.83 -0.43 2.97
N TYR A 370 -16.28 0.79 2.82
CA TYR A 370 -16.96 1.87 2.12
C TYR A 370 -17.33 1.48 0.68
N ASN A 371 -18.49 1.92 0.24
CA ASN A 371 -19.01 1.70 -1.11
C ASN A 371 -19.17 0.21 -1.47
N GLY A 372 -19.40 -0.65 -0.47
CA GLY A 372 -19.60 -2.08 -0.68
C GLY A 372 -18.34 -2.85 -1.10
N GLU A 373 -17.15 -2.35 -0.78
CA GLU A 373 -15.87 -3.00 -1.11
C GLU A 373 -15.21 -3.58 0.14
N GLY A 374 -14.52 -4.72 -0.01
CA GLY A 374 -13.75 -5.32 1.09
C GLY A 374 -14.62 -6.03 2.13
N LEU A 375 -15.72 -6.62 1.70
CA LEU A 375 -16.80 -7.14 2.57
C LEU A 375 -16.39 -8.32 3.48
N MET A 376 -15.18 -8.91 3.27
CA MET A 376 -14.67 -10.03 4.06
C MET A 376 -13.31 -9.74 4.72
N ASN A 377 -12.89 -8.48 4.82
CA ASN A 377 -11.55 -8.07 5.25
C ASN A 377 -11.31 -8.13 6.77
N HIS A 378 -12.09 -8.87 7.58
CA HIS A 378 -12.05 -8.87 9.03
C HIS A 378 -10.66 -9.10 9.64
N HIS A 379 -9.89 -10.03 9.08
CA HIS A 379 -8.65 -10.54 9.66
C HIS A 379 -7.37 -10.12 8.93
N ARG A 380 -7.44 -9.16 8.00
CA ARG A 380 -6.28 -8.76 7.20
C ARG A 380 -5.22 -7.96 7.95
N GLY A 381 -5.49 -7.54 9.18
CA GLY A 381 -4.52 -6.90 10.07
C GLY A 381 -3.98 -7.81 11.16
N ASP A 382 -4.40 -9.08 11.25
CA ASP A 382 -4.16 -9.96 12.39
C ASP A 382 -2.79 -10.69 12.32
N GLY A 383 -1.73 -9.96 11.91
CA GLY A 383 -0.39 -10.52 11.71
C GLY A 383 -0.30 -11.27 10.38
N THR A 384 -0.84 -10.69 9.31
CA THR A 384 -0.71 -11.29 7.97
C THR A 384 0.75 -11.27 7.52
N ASN A 385 1.22 -12.40 6.97
CA ASN A 385 2.58 -12.57 6.47
C ASN A 385 2.54 -13.13 5.05
N TYR A 386 2.70 -12.25 4.07
CA TYR A 386 2.78 -12.63 2.66
C TYR A 386 4.22 -12.92 2.25
N ILE A 387 4.40 -13.87 1.32
CA ILE A 387 5.70 -14.27 0.78
C ILE A 387 5.60 -14.37 -0.75
N SER A 388 6.53 -13.76 -1.46
CA SER A 388 6.59 -13.76 -2.93
C SER A 388 8.01 -13.96 -3.43
N ILE A 389 8.17 -14.80 -4.43
CA ILE A 389 9.42 -14.99 -5.18
C ILE A 389 9.30 -14.47 -6.62
N ARG A 390 8.07 -14.34 -7.15
CA ARG A 390 7.81 -13.79 -8.49
C ARG A 390 7.00 -12.49 -8.44
N GLY A 391 6.08 -12.36 -7.46
CA GLY A 391 5.18 -11.22 -7.30
C GLY A 391 3.75 -11.45 -7.80
N ASP A 392 3.45 -12.61 -8.40
CA ASP A 392 2.14 -12.96 -8.93
C ASP A 392 1.37 -14.03 -8.12
N GLU A 393 1.96 -14.51 -7.02
CA GLU A 393 1.44 -15.60 -6.19
C GLU A 393 0.04 -15.34 -5.64
N TYR A 394 -0.35 -14.08 -5.54
CA TYR A 394 -1.64 -13.65 -4.99
C TYR A 394 -2.51 -12.91 -6.02
N THR A 395 -2.10 -12.88 -7.29
CA THR A 395 -2.80 -12.11 -8.33
C THR A 395 -4.20 -12.64 -8.58
N ASN A 396 -5.19 -11.78 -8.38
CA ASN A 396 -6.61 -12.10 -8.56
C ASN A 396 -7.09 -13.34 -7.78
N ILE A 397 -6.49 -13.65 -6.63
CA ILE A 397 -6.91 -14.76 -5.75
C ILE A 397 -8.14 -14.38 -4.89
N ALA A 398 -8.38 -13.10 -4.66
CA ALA A 398 -9.37 -12.60 -3.71
C ALA A 398 -10.79 -13.20 -3.84
N PRO A 399 -11.36 -13.43 -5.04
CA PRO A 399 -12.71 -14.00 -5.17
C PRO A 399 -12.83 -15.44 -4.66
N VAL A 400 -11.73 -16.19 -4.63
CA VAL A 400 -11.68 -17.61 -4.20
C VAL A 400 -11.02 -17.81 -2.83
N TYR A 401 -10.66 -16.71 -2.15
CA TYR A 401 -9.89 -16.72 -0.92
C TYR A 401 -10.69 -17.28 0.25
N ASP A 402 -10.08 -18.15 1.04
CA ASP A 402 -10.57 -18.49 2.37
C ASP A 402 -10.19 -17.36 3.34
N TRP A 403 -11.12 -16.45 3.59
CA TRP A 403 -10.90 -15.25 4.38
C TRP A 403 -10.67 -15.49 5.88
N GLN A 404 -10.77 -16.76 6.32
CA GLN A 404 -10.40 -17.20 7.66
C GLN A 404 -9.07 -17.97 7.67
N LYS A 405 -8.38 -18.03 6.50
CA LYS A 405 -7.04 -18.66 6.37
C LYS A 405 -6.06 -17.74 5.63
N ILE A 406 -6.00 -16.49 6.08
CA ILE A 406 -5.06 -15.50 5.54
C ILE A 406 -3.63 -15.84 6.00
N PRO A 407 -2.61 -15.82 5.12
CA PRO A 407 -1.23 -16.16 5.47
C PRO A 407 -0.73 -15.43 6.72
N GLY A 408 -0.10 -16.15 7.63
CA GLY A 408 0.47 -15.64 8.87
C GLY A 408 -0.53 -15.48 10.02
N THR A 409 -1.85 -15.46 9.78
CA THR A 409 -2.84 -15.16 10.83
C THR A 409 -3.14 -16.36 11.73
N THR A 410 -3.53 -16.05 12.97
CA THR A 410 -4.08 -17.02 13.94
C THR A 410 -5.52 -16.63 14.22
N ILE A 411 -6.48 -17.40 13.73
CA ILE A 411 -7.90 -17.01 13.64
C ILE A 411 -8.81 -18.11 14.19
N LEU A 412 -9.88 -17.71 14.88
CA LEU A 412 -10.99 -18.58 15.26
C LEU A 412 -11.79 -18.95 14.01
N GLN A 413 -11.96 -20.24 13.75
CA GLN A 413 -12.63 -20.76 12.56
C GLN A 413 -14.14 -20.79 12.78
N LYS A 414 -14.85 -19.82 12.24
CA LYS A 414 -16.31 -19.68 12.34
C LYS A 414 -16.99 -20.31 11.12
N PRO A 415 -18.23 -20.82 11.24
CA PRO A 415 -19.00 -21.26 10.08
C PRO A 415 -19.19 -20.15 9.04
N GLU A 416 -19.39 -18.92 9.50
CA GLU A 416 -19.53 -17.72 8.68
C GLU A 416 -18.80 -16.55 9.32
N LEU A 417 -18.27 -15.64 8.50
CA LEU A 417 -17.72 -14.37 8.98
C LEU A 417 -18.84 -13.49 9.55
N PRO A 418 -18.55 -12.64 10.54
CA PRO A 418 -19.50 -11.63 11.01
C PRO A 418 -19.93 -10.68 9.89
N SER A 419 -20.94 -9.84 10.18
CA SER A 419 -21.36 -8.78 9.26
C SER A 419 -20.19 -7.90 8.85
N GLU A 420 -20.22 -7.39 7.61
CA GLU A 420 -19.24 -6.42 7.10
C GLU A 420 -19.14 -5.15 7.96
N ASN A 421 -20.17 -4.80 8.74
CA ASN A 421 -20.13 -3.69 9.69
C ASN A 421 -19.24 -3.94 10.90
N GLU A 422 -18.83 -5.18 11.13
CA GLU A 422 -17.93 -5.59 12.20
C GLU A 422 -16.45 -5.67 11.78
N ILE A 423 -16.11 -5.30 10.54
CA ILE A 423 -14.74 -5.40 10.02
C ILE A 423 -13.78 -4.49 10.76
N GLN A 424 -14.10 -3.18 10.84
CA GLN A 424 -13.21 -2.20 11.46
C GLN A 424 -13.30 -2.27 12.98
N LYS A 425 -12.20 -2.54 13.61
CA LYS A 425 -12.04 -2.58 15.08
C LYS A 425 -10.70 -1.99 15.49
N LYS A 426 -10.70 -1.31 16.63
CA LYS A 426 -9.47 -0.83 17.27
C LYS A 426 -8.63 -2.00 17.78
N GLY A 427 -7.33 -1.94 17.63
CA GLY A 427 -6.42 -2.90 18.26
C GLY A 427 -6.48 -2.85 19.79
N LEU A 428 -6.15 -3.96 20.44
CA LEU A 428 -6.34 -4.14 21.89
C LEU A 428 -5.01 -4.19 22.67
N THR A 429 -3.87 -4.22 21.99
CA THR A 429 -2.53 -4.29 22.59
C THR A 429 -1.64 -3.23 21.99
N ASP A 430 -0.59 -2.85 22.69
CA ASP A 430 0.37 -1.84 22.25
C ASP A 430 1.80 -2.37 22.04
N PHE A 431 2.10 -3.59 22.50
CA PHE A 431 3.39 -4.21 22.28
C PHE A 431 3.44 -4.83 20.87
N VAL A 432 3.52 -3.95 19.87
CA VAL A 432 3.48 -4.25 18.43
C VAL A 432 4.54 -3.42 17.74
N GLY A 433 5.50 -4.07 17.06
CA GLY A 433 6.59 -3.34 16.42
C GLY A 433 7.66 -4.25 15.85
N ALA A 434 8.83 -3.67 15.58
CA ALA A 434 9.98 -4.39 15.06
C ALA A 434 11.30 -3.75 15.49
N VAL A 435 12.35 -4.56 15.54
CA VAL A 435 13.75 -4.08 15.53
C VAL A 435 14.36 -4.38 14.17
N THR A 436 15.11 -3.43 13.63
CA THR A 436 15.85 -3.60 12.38
C THR A 436 17.11 -2.74 12.36
N ASP A 437 18.15 -3.22 11.69
CA ASP A 437 19.35 -2.44 11.34
C ASP A 437 19.31 -1.90 9.91
N GLY A 438 18.14 -2.00 9.25
CA GLY A 438 17.95 -1.65 7.83
C GLY A 438 18.15 -2.82 6.87
N ARG A 439 18.79 -3.91 7.31
CA ARG A 439 19.04 -5.12 6.51
C ARG A 439 18.31 -6.35 7.07
N TYR A 440 18.44 -6.61 8.35
CA TYR A 440 17.79 -7.71 9.08
C TYR A 440 16.74 -7.15 10.04
N GLY A 441 15.93 -8.01 10.64
CA GLY A 441 14.99 -7.55 11.63
C GLY A 441 14.16 -8.65 12.28
N ALA A 442 13.61 -8.32 13.45
CA ALA A 442 12.61 -9.13 14.14
C ALA A 442 11.34 -8.31 14.37
N VAL A 443 10.21 -8.94 14.10
CA VAL A 443 8.88 -8.35 14.26
C VAL A 443 8.19 -9.01 15.45
N VAL A 444 7.48 -8.23 16.25
CA VAL A 444 6.71 -8.71 17.38
C VAL A 444 5.27 -8.25 17.32
N TYR A 445 4.37 -9.15 17.66
CA TYR A 445 2.95 -8.90 17.79
C TYR A 445 2.36 -9.59 19.02
N ASP A 446 2.16 -8.83 20.10
CA ASP A 446 1.32 -9.28 21.22
C ASP A 446 -0.14 -9.18 20.77
N PHE A 447 -0.62 -10.25 20.14
CA PHE A 447 -1.92 -10.29 19.47
C PHE A 447 -3.06 -10.56 20.43
N LYS A 448 -4.07 -9.70 20.38
CA LYS A 448 -5.39 -9.96 20.97
C LYS A 448 -6.45 -9.62 19.94
N SER A 449 -7.24 -10.62 19.55
CA SER A 449 -8.27 -10.42 18.53
C SER A 449 -9.32 -9.42 18.99
N PRO A 450 -9.65 -8.40 18.15
CA PRO A 450 -10.76 -7.50 18.45
C PRO A 450 -12.13 -8.11 18.09
N HIS A 451 -12.15 -9.27 17.42
CA HIS A 451 -13.34 -9.95 16.96
C HIS A 451 -13.73 -11.16 17.85
N ASP A 452 -12.75 -11.74 18.54
CA ASP A 452 -12.89 -13.05 19.18
C ASP A 452 -12.15 -13.12 20.52
N PRO A 453 -12.56 -14.02 21.45
CA PRO A 453 -11.84 -14.26 22.69
C PRO A 453 -10.58 -15.09 22.44
N LEU A 454 -9.68 -14.57 21.61
CA LEU A 454 -8.44 -15.21 21.16
C LEU A 454 -7.25 -14.27 21.40
N SER A 455 -6.15 -14.82 21.92
CA SER A 455 -4.87 -14.14 22.05
C SER A 455 -3.72 -15.05 21.64
N ALA A 456 -2.59 -14.44 21.23
CA ALA A 456 -1.35 -15.12 20.90
C ALA A 456 -0.19 -14.14 21.00
N LYS A 457 1.01 -14.64 21.26
CA LYS A 457 2.25 -13.89 21.09
C LYS A 457 2.98 -14.42 19.85
N LYS A 458 3.24 -13.53 18.89
CA LYS A 458 3.75 -13.89 17.57
C LYS A 458 5.03 -13.11 17.29
N ALA A 459 6.03 -13.78 16.71
CA ALA A 459 7.24 -13.12 16.24
C ALA A 459 7.74 -13.73 14.93
N TRP A 460 8.39 -12.89 14.13
CA TRP A 460 9.04 -13.25 12.87
C TRP A 460 10.49 -12.76 12.90
N PHE A 461 11.43 -13.61 12.49
CA PHE A 461 12.87 -13.34 12.55
C PHE A 461 13.47 -13.51 11.15
N PHE A 462 13.96 -12.43 10.55
CA PHE A 462 14.33 -12.36 9.14
C PHE A 462 15.86 -12.37 8.96
N PHE A 463 16.32 -13.26 8.06
CA PHE A 463 17.72 -13.45 7.68
C PHE A 463 17.88 -13.37 6.15
N ASP A 464 19.07 -13.72 5.60
CA ASP A 464 19.30 -13.54 4.16
C ASP A 464 18.47 -14.52 3.30
N ASP A 465 18.47 -15.81 3.64
CA ASP A 465 17.87 -16.85 2.78
C ASP A 465 16.56 -17.44 3.37
N GLU A 466 16.25 -17.07 4.62
CA GLU A 466 15.17 -17.71 5.37
C GLU A 466 14.63 -16.80 6.48
N TYR A 467 13.45 -17.11 6.98
CA TYR A 467 12.93 -16.47 8.17
C TYR A 467 12.15 -17.46 9.05
N VAL A 468 12.12 -17.18 10.34
CA VAL A 468 11.50 -18.03 11.36
C VAL A 468 10.20 -17.39 11.85
N CYS A 469 9.13 -18.17 11.93
CA CYS A 469 7.85 -17.78 12.48
C CYS A 469 7.59 -18.51 13.79
N LEU A 470 7.45 -17.78 14.88
CA LEU A 470 7.15 -18.30 16.20
C LEU A 470 5.80 -17.80 16.71
N GLY A 471 5.06 -18.68 17.35
CA GLY A 471 3.85 -18.33 18.08
C GLY A 471 3.80 -19.08 19.40
N THR A 472 3.33 -18.40 20.44
CA THR A 472 3.16 -18.98 21.79
C THR A 472 1.99 -18.31 22.50
N ALA A 473 1.63 -18.84 23.68
CA ALA A 473 0.51 -18.35 24.48
C ALA A 473 -0.78 -18.21 23.66
N ILE A 474 -1.03 -19.14 22.74
CA ILE A 474 -2.27 -19.16 21.97
C ILE A 474 -3.38 -19.66 22.88
N ASN A 475 -4.32 -18.78 23.20
CA ASN A 475 -5.42 -19.05 24.12
C ASN A 475 -6.74 -18.60 23.52
N SER A 476 -7.76 -19.45 23.64
CA SER A 476 -9.15 -19.10 23.32
C SER A 476 -10.12 -19.76 24.28
N ARG A 477 -11.24 -19.07 24.58
CA ARG A 477 -12.36 -19.64 25.36
C ARG A 477 -13.51 -20.07 24.46
N ALA A 478 -13.45 -19.81 23.16
CA ALA A 478 -14.48 -20.19 22.23
C ALA A 478 -14.46 -21.69 21.94
N LYS A 479 -15.64 -22.29 21.78
CA LYS A 479 -15.80 -23.72 21.42
C LYS A 479 -15.65 -23.99 19.92
N LEU A 480 -14.87 -23.17 19.23
CA LEU A 480 -14.56 -23.29 17.80
C LEU A 480 -13.05 -23.52 17.63
N PRO A 481 -12.63 -24.20 16.57
CA PRO A 481 -11.20 -24.41 16.31
C PRO A 481 -10.46 -23.08 16.10
N VAL A 482 -9.19 -23.09 16.47
CA VAL A 482 -8.26 -21.99 16.17
C VAL A 482 -7.22 -22.51 15.18
N ALA A 483 -6.99 -21.82 14.07
CA ALA A 483 -5.99 -22.18 13.10
C ALA A 483 -4.95 -21.06 12.91
N THR A 484 -3.67 -21.44 12.80
CA THR A 484 -2.61 -20.57 12.28
C THR A 484 -2.32 -20.94 10.83
N THR A 485 -2.57 -20.03 9.92
CA THR A 485 -2.31 -20.25 8.49
C THR A 485 -0.85 -19.91 8.17
N ILE A 486 -0.15 -20.84 7.57
CA ILE A 486 1.24 -20.67 7.13
C ILE A 486 1.25 -19.92 5.80
N ASN A 487 0.50 -20.43 4.81
CA ASN A 487 0.32 -19.74 3.52
C ASN A 487 -1.02 -20.11 2.87
N GLN A 488 -1.54 -19.19 2.04
CA GLN A 488 -2.59 -19.42 1.06
C GLN A 488 -2.29 -18.57 -0.17
N CYS A 489 -1.96 -19.23 -1.29
CA CYS A 489 -1.58 -18.58 -2.54
C CYS A 489 -2.10 -19.38 -3.74
N LEU A 490 -1.93 -18.86 -4.97
CA LEU A 490 -2.21 -19.63 -6.17
C LEU A 490 -1.35 -20.91 -6.21
N LEU A 491 -1.95 -22.02 -6.55
CA LEU A 491 -1.22 -23.29 -6.74
C LEU A 491 -0.45 -23.23 -8.05
N ASN A 492 0.87 -23.33 -7.97
CA ASN A 492 1.75 -23.44 -9.13
C ASN A 492 2.67 -24.65 -8.99
N GLY A 493 2.53 -25.61 -9.89
CA GLY A 493 3.31 -26.85 -9.86
C GLY A 493 2.88 -27.83 -8.78
N ASN A 494 3.79 -28.72 -8.43
CA ASN A 494 3.56 -29.80 -7.48
C ASN A 494 3.83 -29.33 -6.03
N VAL A 495 3.16 -30.00 -5.10
CA VAL A 495 3.48 -29.90 -3.67
C VAL A 495 4.24 -31.17 -3.27
N VAL A 496 5.46 -31.00 -2.75
CA VAL A 496 6.31 -32.11 -2.28
C VAL A 496 6.38 -32.05 -0.77
N VAL A 497 6.25 -33.21 -0.13
CA VAL A 497 6.24 -33.34 1.33
C VAL A 497 7.26 -34.35 1.79
N MET A 498 7.96 -34.10 2.88
CA MET A 498 8.77 -35.05 3.64
C MET A 498 8.05 -35.39 4.95
N ASN A 499 7.46 -36.58 5.01
CA ASN A 499 6.86 -37.17 6.22
C ASN A 499 7.81 -38.17 6.86
N GLY A 500 8.30 -37.90 8.05
CA GLY A 500 9.34 -38.70 8.65
C GLY A 500 10.57 -38.81 7.70
N ASN A 501 10.80 -39.96 7.09
CA ASN A 501 11.88 -40.17 6.11
C ASN A 501 11.33 -40.48 4.70
N GLN A 502 10.03 -40.33 4.47
CA GLN A 502 9.40 -40.62 3.19
C GLN A 502 9.05 -39.32 2.46
N LYS A 503 9.63 -39.12 1.29
CA LYS A 503 9.33 -38.03 0.37
C LYS A 503 8.24 -38.47 -0.62
N SER A 504 7.26 -37.58 -0.84
CA SER A 504 6.18 -37.82 -1.79
C SER A 504 5.64 -36.54 -2.39
N THR A 505 5.14 -36.64 -3.62
CA THR A 505 4.30 -35.58 -4.21
C THR A 505 2.86 -35.77 -3.76
N VAL A 506 2.23 -34.71 -3.33
CA VAL A 506 0.85 -34.72 -2.82
C VAL A 506 -0.13 -34.58 -3.96
N GLU A 507 -1.06 -35.50 -4.09
CA GLU A 507 -2.17 -35.42 -5.04
C GLU A 507 -3.13 -34.27 -4.65
N LYS A 508 -3.89 -33.75 -5.64
CA LYS A 508 -4.92 -32.69 -5.38
C LYS A 508 -5.94 -33.17 -4.33
N GLY A 509 -6.33 -32.26 -3.47
CA GLY A 509 -7.32 -32.47 -2.40
C GLY A 509 -6.97 -31.75 -1.11
N GLU A 510 -7.77 -32.03 -0.06
CA GLU A 510 -7.52 -31.51 1.30
C GLU A 510 -7.31 -32.67 2.26
N ARG A 511 -6.25 -32.58 3.08
CA ARG A 511 -5.89 -33.66 4.01
C ARG A 511 -5.02 -33.18 5.17
N PRO A 512 -5.14 -33.85 6.35
CA PRO A 512 -4.13 -33.70 7.39
C PRO A 512 -2.87 -34.49 7.00
N LEU A 513 -1.71 -33.93 7.33
CA LEU A 513 -0.39 -34.55 7.23
C LEU A 513 0.21 -34.65 8.63
N VAL A 514 0.86 -35.75 8.94
CA VAL A 514 1.48 -36.02 10.25
C VAL A 514 2.99 -36.19 10.10
N GLU A 515 3.75 -35.92 11.15
CA GLU A 515 5.21 -36.08 11.18
C GLU A 515 5.92 -35.32 10.04
N VAL A 516 5.37 -34.16 9.63
CA VAL A 516 5.91 -33.37 8.53
C VAL A 516 7.20 -32.70 8.98
N LYS A 517 8.30 -32.95 8.26
CA LYS A 517 9.58 -32.28 8.42
C LYS A 517 9.67 -31.03 7.55
N TRP A 518 9.23 -31.15 6.30
CA TRP A 518 9.16 -30.01 5.39
C TRP A 518 8.14 -30.21 4.27
N ILE A 519 7.69 -29.09 3.72
CA ILE A 519 6.84 -29.00 2.54
C ILE A 519 7.50 -28.03 1.56
N LEU A 520 7.51 -28.38 0.28
CA LEU A 520 7.96 -27.49 -0.79
C LEU A 520 6.80 -27.24 -1.76
N HIS A 521 6.52 -26.00 -2.01
CA HIS A 521 5.59 -25.55 -3.04
C HIS A 521 6.14 -24.32 -3.74
N ASP A 522 6.20 -24.35 -5.07
CA ASP A 522 6.53 -23.21 -5.94
C ASP A 522 7.82 -22.47 -5.54
N GLY A 523 8.89 -23.23 -5.23
CA GLY A 523 10.17 -22.68 -4.81
C GLY A 523 10.18 -22.08 -3.38
N ILE A 524 9.13 -22.31 -2.59
CA ILE A 524 9.07 -21.91 -1.18
C ILE A 524 9.01 -23.15 -0.31
N GLY A 525 10.03 -23.31 0.54
CA GLY A 525 10.12 -24.37 1.53
C GLY A 525 9.50 -23.95 2.86
N TYR A 526 8.78 -24.87 3.50
CA TYR A 526 8.26 -24.72 4.87
C TYR A 526 8.84 -25.83 5.71
N VAL A 527 9.77 -25.52 6.62
CA VAL A 527 10.49 -26.48 7.45
C VAL A 527 9.96 -26.44 8.86
N PHE A 528 9.75 -27.61 9.44
CA PHE A 528 9.31 -27.79 10.83
C PHE A 528 10.46 -28.37 11.64
N PRO A 529 11.12 -27.57 12.52
CA PRO A 529 12.25 -28.02 13.34
C PRO A 529 11.92 -29.22 14.22
N GLU A 530 10.68 -29.29 14.65
CA GLU A 530 10.06 -30.46 15.27
C GLU A 530 8.95 -30.96 14.33
N ALA A 531 8.91 -32.28 14.09
CA ALA A 531 7.91 -32.89 13.22
C ALA A 531 6.50 -32.48 13.62
N GLN A 532 5.75 -31.88 12.71
CA GLN A 532 4.49 -31.19 12.96
C GLN A 532 3.32 -31.90 12.27
N LYS A 533 2.14 -31.83 12.90
CA LYS A 533 0.87 -32.10 12.22
C LYS A 533 0.38 -30.81 11.58
N VAL A 534 0.14 -30.84 10.27
CA VAL A 534 -0.38 -29.74 9.49
C VAL A 534 -1.53 -30.17 8.61
N ASN A 535 -2.35 -29.22 8.17
CA ASN A 535 -3.39 -29.47 7.17
C ASN A 535 -2.97 -28.80 5.87
N LEU A 536 -3.16 -29.50 4.75
CA LEU A 536 -2.83 -29.04 3.42
C LEU A 536 -4.04 -29.18 2.51
N SER A 537 -4.29 -28.14 1.69
CA SER A 537 -5.23 -28.16 0.58
C SER A 537 -4.52 -27.63 -0.66
N ASN A 538 -4.57 -28.40 -1.77
CA ASN A 538 -3.97 -28.07 -3.06
C ASN A 538 -4.96 -28.34 -4.20
N GLN A 539 -6.12 -27.72 -4.16
CA GLN A 539 -7.25 -27.97 -5.05
C GLN A 539 -7.95 -26.69 -5.51
N ALA A 540 -8.86 -26.83 -6.46
CA ALA A 540 -9.69 -25.75 -6.93
C ALA A 540 -10.57 -25.19 -5.79
N GLN A 541 -10.63 -23.87 -5.71
CA GLN A 541 -11.56 -23.11 -4.90
C GLN A 541 -12.40 -22.21 -5.82
N THR A 542 -13.67 -22.03 -5.48
CA THR A 542 -14.61 -21.23 -6.26
C THR A 542 -15.12 -20.03 -5.47
N GLY A 543 -15.45 -18.96 -6.15
CA GLY A 543 -16.02 -17.75 -5.55
C GLY A 543 -16.44 -16.73 -6.59
N SER A 544 -16.63 -15.50 -6.17
CA SER A 544 -17.05 -14.42 -7.06
C SER A 544 -16.55 -13.07 -6.54
N TRP A 545 -16.14 -12.20 -7.42
CA TRP A 545 -15.82 -10.81 -7.08
C TRP A 545 -17.01 -10.11 -6.43
N PHE A 546 -18.21 -10.34 -6.93
CA PHE A 546 -19.42 -9.67 -6.42
C PHE A 546 -19.77 -10.04 -4.97
N LYS A 547 -19.31 -11.19 -4.46
CA LYS A 547 -19.47 -11.56 -3.05
C LYS A 547 -18.63 -10.71 -2.11
N ILE A 548 -17.51 -10.17 -2.59
CA ILE A 548 -16.54 -9.39 -1.80
C ILE A 548 -16.52 -7.91 -2.15
N ASN A 549 -17.19 -7.53 -3.28
CA ASN A 549 -17.30 -6.15 -3.75
C ASN A 549 -18.62 -5.99 -4.53
N ARG A 550 -19.53 -5.17 -4.00
CA ARG A 550 -20.88 -4.96 -4.58
C ARG A 550 -20.97 -3.74 -5.48
N GLN A 551 -19.86 -3.21 -5.98
CA GLN A 551 -19.91 -2.12 -6.95
C GLN A 551 -20.48 -2.59 -8.29
N SER A 552 -21.10 -1.66 -9.04
CA SER A 552 -21.78 -1.96 -10.30
C SER A 552 -20.89 -2.56 -11.38
N ASP A 553 -19.58 -2.24 -11.34
CA ASP A 553 -18.55 -2.74 -12.25
C ASP A 553 -17.88 -4.04 -11.77
N SER A 554 -18.28 -4.56 -10.60
CA SER A 554 -17.72 -5.82 -10.07
C SER A 554 -18.23 -7.01 -10.89
N PRO A 555 -17.35 -7.90 -11.38
CA PRO A 555 -17.75 -9.10 -12.11
C PRO A 555 -18.64 -10.00 -11.25
N LYS A 556 -19.73 -10.50 -11.85
CA LYS A 556 -20.73 -11.36 -11.16
C LYS A 556 -20.51 -12.84 -11.40
N ASP A 557 -19.72 -13.18 -12.42
CA ASP A 557 -19.45 -14.56 -12.81
C ASP A 557 -18.71 -15.33 -11.72
N GLU A 558 -18.92 -16.64 -11.70
CA GLU A 558 -18.17 -17.52 -10.84
C GLU A 558 -16.72 -17.60 -11.32
N VAL A 559 -15.79 -17.54 -10.39
CA VAL A 559 -14.36 -17.68 -10.59
C VAL A 559 -13.89 -18.96 -9.91
N SER A 560 -13.09 -19.77 -10.61
CA SER A 560 -12.42 -20.95 -10.05
C SER A 560 -10.92 -20.82 -10.25
N LYS A 561 -10.14 -21.12 -9.21
CA LYS A 561 -8.67 -21.14 -9.24
C LYS A 561 -8.15 -22.30 -8.39
N ASP A 562 -7.06 -22.91 -8.84
CA ASP A 562 -6.32 -23.84 -7.99
C ASP A 562 -5.55 -23.05 -6.92
N VAL A 563 -5.72 -23.44 -5.65
CA VAL A 563 -5.15 -22.74 -4.49
C VAL A 563 -4.35 -23.71 -3.62
N PHE A 564 -3.14 -23.32 -3.27
CA PHE A 564 -2.34 -23.93 -2.22
C PHE A 564 -2.69 -23.29 -0.88
N LYS A 565 -3.01 -24.10 0.14
CA LYS A 565 -3.33 -23.64 1.49
C LYS A 565 -2.72 -24.59 2.51
N LEU A 566 -1.97 -24.03 3.47
CA LEU A 566 -1.25 -24.75 4.51
C LEU A 566 -1.50 -24.11 5.87
N TRP A 567 -1.95 -24.90 6.87
CA TRP A 567 -2.25 -24.36 8.20
C TRP A 567 -2.02 -25.38 9.32
N ILE A 568 -1.78 -24.86 10.53
CA ILE A 568 -1.72 -25.61 11.79
C ILE A 568 -3.07 -25.44 12.50
N ASP A 569 -3.69 -26.56 12.90
CA ASP A 569 -4.91 -26.57 13.71
C ASP A 569 -4.54 -26.72 15.19
N HIS A 570 -4.92 -25.76 16.01
CA HIS A 570 -4.71 -25.77 17.46
C HIS A 570 -5.89 -26.39 18.23
N GLY A 571 -6.91 -26.89 17.52
CA GLY A 571 -8.12 -27.45 18.12
C GLY A 571 -9.05 -26.38 18.73
N GLN A 572 -10.04 -26.88 19.49
CA GLN A 572 -10.99 -26.03 20.20
C GLN A 572 -10.42 -25.65 21.57
N GLN A 573 -10.69 -24.40 21.99
CA GLN A 573 -10.29 -23.89 23.31
C GLN A 573 -8.79 -24.12 23.62
N PRO A 574 -7.85 -23.79 22.68
CA PRO A 574 -6.44 -23.94 22.97
C PRO A 574 -6.04 -23.18 24.22
N SER A 575 -5.18 -23.81 25.04
CA SER A 575 -4.61 -23.23 26.24
C SER A 575 -3.08 -23.31 26.14
N ASN A 576 -2.45 -22.17 26.06
CA ASN A 576 -0.99 -22.03 25.90
C ASN A 576 -0.40 -22.85 24.74
N ALA A 577 -1.17 -22.97 23.64
CA ALA A 577 -0.68 -23.62 22.43
C ALA A 577 0.42 -22.78 21.75
N ASN A 578 1.23 -23.43 20.92
CA ASN A 578 2.36 -22.79 20.25
C ASN A 578 2.53 -23.33 18.82
N TYR A 579 3.39 -22.69 18.06
CA TYR A 579 3.89 -23.16 16.78
C TYR A 579 5.30 -22.62 16.51
N GLN A 580 6.04 -23.34 15.66
CA GLN A 580 7.30 -22.88 15.11
C GLN A 580 7.50 -23.47 13.71
N TYR A 581 7.87 -22.64 12.76
CA TYR A 581 8.24 -23.07 11.43
C TYR A 581 9.22 -22.08 10.79
N ILE A 582 9.97 -22.57 9.81
CA ILE A 582 10.92 -21.79 9.02
C ILE A 582 10.40 -21.71 7.60
N VAL A 583 10.46 -20.55 7.00
CA VAL A 583 10.16 -20.34 5.57
C VAL A 583 11.47 -20.11 4.84
N VAL A 584 11.68 -20.87 3.75
CA VAL A 584 12.90 -20.87 2.94
C VAL A 584 12.51 -20.55 1.49
N PRO A 585 12.47 -19.28 1.12
CA PRO A 585 12.09 -18.85 -0.23
C PRO A 585 13.23 -19.03 -1.23
N GLY A 586 12.90 -19.21 -2.51
CA GLY A 586 13.89 -19.37 -3.58
C GLY A 586 14.66 -20.69 -3.54
N THR A 587 14.11 -21.72 -2.86
CA THR A 587 14.77 -23.00 -2.65
C THR A 587 14.31 -24.07 -3.65
N SER A 588 15.08 -25.14 -3.74
CA SER A 588 14.79 -26.33 -4.54
C SER A 588 14.63 -27.58 -3.67
N GLU A 589 14.03 -28.63 -4.22
CA GLU A 589 13.87 -29.90 -3.51
C GLU A 589 15.20 -30.50 -3.02
N ALA A 590 16.29 -30.29 -3.77
CA ALA A 590 17.61 -30.80 -3.41
C ALA A 590 18.23 -30.07 -2.20
N GLU A 591 17.78 -28.85 -1.91
CA GLU A 591 18.30 -28.02 -0.82
C GLU A 591 17.50 -28.18 0.49
N MET A 592 16.27 -28.72 0.40
CA MET A 592 15.35 -28.78 1.53
C MET A 592 15.90 -29.55 2.75
N ASP A 593 16.71 -30.59 2.54
CA ASP A 593 17.29 -31.35 3.65
C ASP A 593 18.38 -30.59 4.44
N LYS A 594 18.87 -29.48 3.88
CA LYS A 594 19.82 -28.57 4.52
C LYS A 594 19.19 -27.28 5.01
N ALA A 595 17.95 -27.00 4.64
CA ALA A 595 17.22 -25.78 4.94
C ALA A 595 17.07 -25.59 6.46
N GLY A 596 17.34 -24.41 6.96
CA GLY A 596 17.23 -24.05 8.37
C GLY A 596 18.34 -24.58 9.30
N GLN A 597 19.36 -25.30 8.78
CA GLN A 597 20.42 -25.88 9.63
C GLN A 597 21.29 -24.85 10.35
N GLN A 598 21.36 -23.62 9.83
CA GLN A 598 22.09 -22.53 10.47
C GLN A 598 21.27 -21.80 11.54
N LEU A 599 19.99 -22.09 11.61
CA LEU A 599 19.08 -21.47 12.58
C LEU A 599 18.97 -22.29 13.86
N ARG A 600 18.88 -21.57 14.98
CA ARG A 600 18.59 -22.15 16.28
C ARG A 600 17.52 -21.33 16.97
N ILE A 601 16.39 -21.95 17.27
CA ILE A 601 15.37 -21.36 18.14
C ILE A 601 15.87 -21.48 19.58
N LEU A 602 16.18 -20.33 20.19
CA LEU A 602 16.71 -20.27 21.56
C LEU A 602 15.61 -20.26 22.60
N ALA A 603 14.46 -19.67 22.27
CA ALA A 603 13.28 -19.62 23.12
C ALA A 603 12.02 -19.41 22.28
N ASN A 604 10.91 -20.06 22.69
CA ASN A 604 9.55 -19.80 22.22
C ASN A 604 8.59 -19.91 23.41
N THR A 605 8.68 -18.95 24.33
CA THR A 605 7.90 -18.91 25.58
C THR A 605 7.06 -17.63 25.65
N PRO A 606 6.07 -17.56 26.53
CA PRO A 606 5.29 -16.33 26.73
C PRO A 606 6.11 -15.10 27.14
N GLU A 607 7.32 -15.30 27.69
CA GLU A 607 8.21 -14.24 28.17
C GLU A 607 9.23 -13.82 27.10
N ILE A 608 9.75 -14.79 26.32
CA ILE A 608 10.83 -14.56 25.38
C ILE A 608 10.62 -15.42 24.11
N GLN A 609 10.79 -14.80 22.96
CA GLN A 609 10.99 -15.48 21.68
C GLN A 609 12.34 -15.06 21.10
N ALA A 610 13.16 -16.03 20.68
CA ALA A 610 14.50 -15.72 20.23
C ALA A 610 15.05 -16.75 19.24
N VAL A 611 15.76 -16.24 18.23
CA VAL A 611 16.39 -17.04 17.17
C VAL A 611 17.82 -16.56 16.94
N SER A 612 18.76 -17.48 16.78
CA SER A 612 20.12 -17.19 16.32
C SER A 612 20.40 -17.86 14.98
N HIS A 613 21.22 -17.18 14.17
CA HIS A 613 21.72 -17.66 12.89
C HIS A 613 23.26 -17.76 12.96
N SER A 614 23.79 -18.98 12.90
CA SER A 614 25.23 -19.24 13.12
C SER A 614 26.12 -18.68 12.01
N GLY A 615 25.70 -18.78 10.75
CA GLY A 615 26.49 -18.28 9.61
C GLY A 615 26.57 -16.76 9.53
N LEU A 616 25.53 -16.04 9.97
CA LEU A 616 25.51 -14.58 10.00
C LEU A 616 26.00 -14.00 11.33
N ASN A 617 26.17 -14.84 12.35
CA ASN A 617 26.50 -14.40 13.73
C ASN A 617 25.48 -13.37 14.26
N ILE A 618 24.20 -13.59 13.96
CA ILE A 618 23.10 -12.72 14.38
C ILE A 618 22.22 -13.46 15.38
N CYS A 619 21.82 -12.76 16.43
CA CYS A 619 20.79 -13.20 17.36
C CYS A 619 19.69 -12.13 17.44
N GLN A 620 18.45 -12.53 17.27
CA GLN A 620 17.27 -11.68 17.32
C GLN A 620 16.38 -12.13 18.47
N ILE A 621 15.91 -11.21 19.31
CA ILE A 621 15.26 -11.50 20.58
C ILE A 621 14.08 -10.55 20.79
N VAL A 622 12.95 -11.11 21.17
CA VAL A 622 11.77 -10.41 21.66
C VAL A 622 11.62 -10.70 23.13
N PHE A 623 11.71 -9.69 23.97
CA PHE A 623 11.41 -9.76 25.39
C PHE A 623 10.04 -9.17 25.65
N TYR A 624 9.07 -9.98 26.04
CA TYR A 624 7.74 -9.52 26.45
C TYR A 624 7.71 -9.01 27.88
N THR A 625 8.74 -9.37 28.65
CA THR A 625 8.99 -8.92 30.02
C THR A 625 10.49 -8.65 30.19
N SER A 626 10.88 -7.95 31.25
CA SER A 626 12.30 -7.91 31.65
C SER A 626 12.83 -9.33 31.89
N GLY A 627 14.08 -9.57 31.55
CA GLY A 627 14.66 -10.89 31.69
C GLY A 627 16.06 -11.03 31.08
N ASN A 628 16.59 -12.25 31.11
CA ASN A 628 17.87 -12.60 30.55
C ASN A 628 17.73 -13.82 29.62
N LEU A 629 18.53 -13.86 28.57
CA LEU A 629 18.66 -14.99 27.65
C LEU A 629 20.11 -15.41 27.50
N LYS A 630 20.41 -16.68 27.69
CA LYS A 630 21.68 -17.28 27.32
C LYS A 630 21.73 -17.55 25.83
N VAL A 631 22.48 -16.74 25.08
CA VAL A 631 22.65 -16.85 23.62
C VAL A 631 23.64 -17.94 23.25
N SER A 632 24.75 -18.03 24.03
CA SER A 632 25.78 -19.07 23.91
C SER A 632 26.38 -19.37 25.28
N GLU A 633 27.35 -20.29 25.33
CA GLU A 633 28.03 -20.58 26.60
C GLU A 633 28.64 -19.34 27.28
N ASN A 634 29.15 -18.42 26.46
CA ASN A 634 29.89 -17.24 26.93
C ASN A 634 29.12 -15.93 26.76
N LEU A 635 27.89 -15.97 26.20
CA LEU A 635 27.12 -14.77 25.95
C LEU A 635 25.71 -14.87 26.54
N THR A 636 25.47 -14.04 27.54
CA THR A 636 24.13 -13.78 28.07
C THR A 636 23.77 -12.33 27.82
N ILE A 637 22.53 -12.09 27.37
CA ILE A 637 21.96 -10.78 27.21
C ILE A 637 20.75 -10.61 28.09
N GLY A 638 20.58 -9.44 28.68
CA GLY A 638 19.41 -9.10 29.47
C GLY A 638 18.85 -7.74 29.11
N ILE A 639 17.60 -7.53 29.52
CA ILE A 639 16.88 -6.27 29.35
C ILE A 639 16.06 -5.97 30.60
N ASP A 640 15.96 -4.70 30.98
CA ASP A 640 15.24 -4.29 32.21
C ASP A 640 13.74 -4.01 31.98
N SER A 641 13.31 -3.94 30.73
CA SER A 641 11.95 -3.62 30.31
C SER A 641 11.57 -4.43 29.07
N PRO A 642 10.28 -4.62 28.75
CA PRO A 642 9.87 -5.21 27.48
C PRO A 642 10.49 -4.48 26.29
N GLY A 643 10.98 -5.22 25.28
CA GLY A 643 11.63 -4.64 24.12
C GLY A 643 12.12 -5.69 23.12
N THR A 644 12.62 -5.24 22.00
CA THR A 644 13.23 -6.09 20.97
C THR A 644 14.71 -5.77 20.82
N VAL A 645 15.52 -6.79 20.67
CA VAL A 645 16.99 -6.68 20.58
C VAL A 645 17.49 -7.53 19.43
N MET A 646 18.41 -7.00 18.65
CA MET A 646 19.18 -7.75 17.67
C MET A 646 20.67 -7.51 17.91
N LEU A 647 21.44 -8.60 17.91
CA LEU A 647 22.88 -8.60 18.13
C LEU A 647 23.60 -9.09 16.89
N LYS A 648 24.73 -8.45 16.57
CA LYS A 648 25.75 -9.04 15.71
C LYS A 648 27.00 -9.31 16.54
N THR A 649 27.58 -10.49 16.37
CA THR A 649 28.75 -10.93 17.15
C THR A 649 29.94 -11.29 16.26
N GLU A 650 31.13 -11.23 16.82
CA GLU A 650 32.32 -11.81 16.26
C GLU A 650 32.91 -12.72 17.33
N GLY A 651 32.74 -14.03 17.15
CA GLY A 651 33.01 -14.98 18.25
C GLY A 651 32.09 -14.70 19.44
N ALA A 652 32.68 -14.51 20.62
CA ALA A 652 31.96 -14.16 21.85
C ALA A 652 31.74 -12.64 22.03
N SER A 653 32.33 -11.81 21.17
CA SER A 653 32.24 -10.35 21.29
C SER A 653 31.04 -9.80 20.57
N VAL A 654 30.22 -8.99 21.23
CA VAL A 654 29.15 -8.22 20.61
C VAL A 654 29.75 -7.03 19.91
N LYS A 655 29.42 -6.85 18.60
CA LYS A 655 29.91 -5.76 17.76
C LYS A 655 28.84 -4.71 17.50
N GLN A 656 27.59 -5.13 17.42
CA GLN A 656 26.46 -4.25 17.13
C GLN A 656 25.26 -4.69 17.98
N ILE A 657 24.53 -3.70 18.48
CA ILE A 657 23.22 -3.91 19.13
C ILE A 657 22.21 -3.00 18.45
N SER A 658 21.12 -3.57 17.99
CA SER A 658 19.94 -2.81 17.57
C SER A 658 18.82 -3.05 18.58
N VAL A 659 18.11 -2.00 19.00
CA VAL A 659 16.99 -2.07 19.95
C VAL A 659 15.80 -1.29 19.45
N ALA A 660 14.60 -1.71 19.86
CA ALA A 660 13.40 -0.92 19.72
C ALA A 660 12.42 -1.18 20.88
N ASP A 661 11.58 -0.19 21.16
CA ASP A 661 10.42 -0.32 22.05
C ASP A 661 9.14 -0.47 21.22
N PRO A 662 8.59 -1.68 21.08
CA PRO A 662 7.31 -1.89 20.38
C PRO A 662 6.13 -1.16 21.00
N SER A 663 6.19 -0.86 22.32
CA SER A 663 5.12 -0.14 23.02
C SER A 663 5.16 1.37 22.78
N ARG A 664 6.33 1.91 22.35
CA ARG A 664 6.61 3.34 22.10
C ARG A 664 6.44 4.25 23.32
N LYS A 665 6.71 3.72 24.50
CA LYS A 665 6.55 4.41 25.78
C LYS A 665 7.90 4.76 26.44
N LEU A 666 8.96 4.06 26.06
CA LEU A 666 10.26 4.20 26.67
C LEU A 666 11.06 5.31 26.00
N GLY A 667 11.67 6.19 26.80
CA GLY A 667 12.69 7.13 26.34
C GLY A 667 14.09 6.55 26.32
N LYS A 668 14.28 5.42 27.01
CA LYS A 668 15.56 4.73 27.17
C LYS A 668 15.32 3.25 27.44
N ILE A 669 16.22 2.40 26.97
CA ILE A 669 16.24 0.97 27.24
C ILE A 669 17.60 0.58 27.80
N HIS A 670 17.64 -0.30 28.81
CA HIS A 670 18.90 -0.81 29.38
C HIS A 670 19.09 -2.25 28.95
N VAL A 671 20.21 -2.50 28.30
CA VAL A 671 20.67 -3.82 27.88
C VAL A 671 21.87 -4.23 28.72
N SER A 672 21.85 -5.43 29.29
CA SER A 672 23.00 -6.03 29.93
C SER A 672 23.64 -7.11 29.06
N VAL A 673 24.96 -7.13 28.97
CA VAL A 673 25.71 -8.08 28.14
C VAL A 673 26.82 -8.67 28.97
N SER A 674 26.99 -10.02 28.97
CA SER A 674 28.17 -10.64 29.56
C SER A 674 29.42 -10.22 28.79
N GLY A 675 30.51 -10.01 29.53
CA GLY A 675 31.76 -9.47 28.98
C GLY A 675 31.90 -7.96 29.18
N LYS A 676 33.14 -7.49 29.17
CA LYS A 676 33.48 -6.10 29.47
C LYS A 676 33.45 -5.24 28.23
N ILE A 677 32.47 -4.32 28.16
CA ILE A 677 32.29 -3.32 27.11
C ILE A 677 32.40 -1.94 27.77
N MET A 678 33.36 -1.13 27.29
CA MET A 678 33.66 0.22 27.82
C MET A 678 33.65 1.20 26.66
N LYS A 679 32.46 1.41 26.06
CA LYS A 679 32.29 2.31 24.92
C LYS A 679 31.07 3.20 25.15
N SER A 680 31.12 4.42 24.69
CA SER A 680 29.99 5.36 24.70
C SER A 680 29.90 6.05 23.36
N GLY A 681 28.71 6.44 22.96
CA GLY A 681 28.41 7.17 21.73
C GLY A 681 27.41 8.29 21.97
N GLU A 682 26.90 8.84 20.88
CA GLU A 682 25.92 9.92 20.96
C GLU A 682 24.64 9.48 21.69
N ASN A 683 24.11 8.30 21.35
CA ASN A 683 22.83 7.79 21.81
C ASN A 683 22.95 6.66 22.85
N PHE A 684 24.16 6.40 23.40
CA PHE A 684 24.32 5.36 24.41
C PHE A 684 25.49 5.59 25.34
N ARG A 685 25.40 4.98 26.53
CA ARG A 685 26.44 4.92 27.53
C ARG A 685 26.59 3.48 28.06
N SER A 686 27.83 2.97 28.18
CA SER A 686 28.08 1.67 28.81
C SER A 686 28.95 1.82 30.04
N PHE A 687 28.72 0.95 31.00
CA PHE A 687 29.59 0.81 32.18
C PHE A 687 29.67 -0.66 32.59
N TRP A 688 30.79 -1.02 33.15
CA TRP A 688 31.05 -2.38 33.68
C TRP A 688 30.53 -2.50 35.10
N ASN A 689 29.62 -3.45 35.34
CA ASN A 689 29.15 -3.78 36.68
C ASN A 689 29.87 -5.02 37.20
N GLU A 690 30.95 -4.80 38.03
CA GLU A 690 31.76 -5.89 38.57
C GLU A 690 30.97 -6.88 39.43
N LYS A 691 29.98 -6.40 40.18
CA LYS A 691 29.18 -7.26 41.05
C LYS A 691 28.31 -8.25 40.27
N LYS A 692 27.83 -7.85 39.13
CA LYS A 692 26.97 -8.67 38.24
C LYS A 692 27.79 -9.41 37.17
N GLY A 693 29.05 -9.01 36.91
CA GLY A 693 29.87 -9.55 35.83
C GLY A 693 29.32 -9.24 34.42
N VAL A 694 28.67 -8.11 34.27
CA VAL A 694 28.04 -7.68 33.00
C VAL A 694 28.35 -6.22 32.68
N SER A 695 28.34 -5.89 31.40
CA SER A 695 28.25 -4.50 30.94
C SER A 695 26.80 -4.08 30.85
N GLU A 696 26.46 -2.98 31.49
CA GLU A 696 25.13 -2.35 31.40
C GLU A 696 25.22 -1.20 30.40
N ILE A 697 24.32 -1.22 29.39
CA ILE A 697 24.31 -0.29 28.27
C ILE A 697 22.96 0.41 28.26
N ALA A 698 22.95 1.71 28.51
CA ALA A 698 21.80 2.55 28.45
C ALA A 698 21.71 3.18 27.04
N ILE A 699 20.62 2.93 26.30
CA ILE A 699 20.43 3.37 24.93
C ILE A 699 19.21 4.31 24.88
N ASP A 700 19.41 5.52 24.37
CA ASP A 700 18.35 6.50 24.18
C ASP A 700 17.48 6.11 22.97
N LEU A 701 16.17 6.14 23.15
CA LEU A 701 15.20 5.76 22.13
C LEU A 701 14.54 7.00 21.48
N PRO A 702 14.22 6.94 20.19
CA PRO A 702 13.50 8.00 19.50
C PRO A 702 12.13 8.28 20.13
N GLN A 703 11.76 9.54 20.16
CA GLN A 703 10.54 10.00 20.80
C GLN A 703 9.58 10.65 19.79
N THR A 704 8.38 10.95 20.22
CA THR A 704 7.34 11.65 19.46
C THR A 704 6.96 10.92 18.17
N VAL A 705 7.12 11.53 17.01
CA VAL A 705 6.75 10.94 15.70
C VAL A 705 7.69 9.81 15.26
N TYR A 706 8.86 9.67 15.88
CA TYR A 706 9.85 8.62 15.62
C TYR A 706 9.82 7.50 16.66
N ALA A 707 8.93 7.58 17.67
CA ALA A 707 8.78 6.50 18.67
C ALA A 707 8.39 5.17 17.98
N GLY A 708 9.14 4.11 18.29
CA GLY A 708 9.04 2.80 17.63
C GLY A 708 10.08 2.55 16.53
N GLN A 709 10.85 3.56 16.14
CA GLN A 709 12.02 3.39 15.28
C GLN A 709 13.16 2.70 16.06
N SER A 710 13.89 1.83 15.37
CA SER A 710 15.06 1.15 15.95
C SER A 710 16.25 2.09 16.11
N VAL A 711 17.06 1.82 17.14
CA VAL A 711 18.38 2.42 17.34
C VAL A 711 19.43 1.34 17.23
N THR A 712 20.43 1.58 16.38
CA THR A 712 21.58 0.69 16.21
C THR A 712 22.84 1.37 16.74
N ILE A 713 23.59 0.66 17.57
CA ILE A 713 24.86 1.11 18.13
C ILE A 713 25.98 0.13 17.78
N GLU A 714 27.16 0.67 17.49
CA GLU A 714 28.37 -0.09 17.22
C GLU A 714 29.25 -0.16 18.50
N LEU A 715 29.68 -1.37 18.89
CA LEU A 715 30.43 -1.65 20.10
C LEU A 715 31.90 -2.03 19.83
#